data_3b8079ae0d16fab81da3f85c5bb59fc5
#
_entry.id   3b8079ae0d16fab81da3f85c5bb59fc5
#
_cell.length_a   1.000
_cell.length_b   1.000
_cell.length_c   1.000
_cell.angle_alpha   90.00
_cell.angle_beta   90.00
_cell.angle_gamma   90.00
#
_symmetry.space_group_name_H-M   'P 1'
#
loop_
_entity.id
_entity.type
_entity.pdbx_description
1 polymer ?
#
loop_
_entity_poly.entity_id
_entity_poly.type
_entity_poly.pdbx_seq_one_letter_code
_entity_poly.pdbx_strand_id
1 'polypeptide(L)'
;MFSEAIKSYSAAKFQSALQSMPVLIRKRIEHGVSRAYGDLKLCLEYLYGTLPYTDAVTVPFVEMEREAAHSLRVFQENIWNQVIPEDIFFHFILCPRVNSETLEPCRDFFYAKVVERVRDLPLERAILEINLWCCEHVTYQASSDRTEGPMTAYRSGKGRCGEESVFAVTVFRSLGIPARQVYAPLWSHCDDNHAWVEVYVNGEWKFLGACEPEPILDHGWFVRAASRAMLIHTRAFSDYIGPGLKKETLIERRAGAYLYNETHRYAVTREIIFTVQNEDGTPAMGALLRLQVLNMAAFQTIAVLKADRHGKVSIACGCGSLHIEAAFESRLAIADVPPGGDIHVKLVLKGLREAYVGFREFLAPKADVKIKTADSINCAQQRHNRERIRTANILRANRLAGYFKDFCDQYAPSEDLEQVLKTACGNVAEIGRFMLWQPAERVYWAKRLLDTLEEKDLRDTSADVLNHHLDHALRFLPLYQGNEPVYVHYLLSPRIGIELIRPWRAALAETLTSAEREFFAAHPQMLAKTIVSEANSGRGREWYAITGLAPGNDNALFVALARAIGLCARLNPVTVRAEFFGPQEDWVLAWPDLPYASSATLALRSEAPFTWSYGINWSLSRLTGTAFELQRFNGLILNEYDEIKLAPGTYRLVAVNRLPNGNQLADVQEVCLDPCDRIECNINMPKARLDDMLQKNALQDFSLVMKDGSRLTASSLCGEGLTAMLAFLQPGSEPTEHFLNELRESGLVFERSIELALIIRDWSELDDPTLKRFLSVYPNARVFRDSFEENLNMLARDMFLDPDSLPVVLLAVPPLTGVYGYCGYTVGGVDMAIKLSRLIIDGQ
;
A
#
# COMPACT_ATOMS: atom_id res chain seq x y z
N MET A 1 -28.31 -17.85 19.68
CA MET A 1 -28.19 -16.41 19.52
C MET A 1 -28.32 -16.01 18.04
N PHE A 2 -27.71 -16.74 17.12
CA PHE A 2 -27.65 -16.44 15.69
C PHE A 2 -28.73 -17.17 14.87
N SER A 3 -29.05 -16.62 13.68
CA SER A 3 -30.10 -17.15 12.80
C SER A 3 -29.73 -18.51 12.17
N GLU A 4 -30.74 -19.25 11.71
CA GLU A 4 -30.52 -20.51 10.97
C GLU A 4 -29.83 -20.25 9.60
N ALA A 5 -29.97 -19.05 9.04
CA ALA A 5 -29.33 -18.67 7.79
C ALA A 5 -27.81 -18.68 7.92
N ILE A 6 -27.24 -17.99 8.93
CA ILE A 6 -25.79 -17.95 9.13
C ILE A 6 -25.24 -19.33 9.55
N LYS A 7 -25.99 -20.13 10.33
CA LYS A 7 -25.59 -21.50 10.70
C LYS A 7 -25.45 -22.39 9.48
N SER A 8 -26.47 -22.40 8.62
CA SER A 8 -26.44 -23.17 7.37
C SER A 8 -25.35 -22.71 6.41
N TYR A 9 -25.18 -21.39 6.30
CA TYR A 9 -24.11 -20.78 5.48
C TYR A 9 -22.72 -21.22 5.97
N SER A 10 -22.43 -21.06 7.26
CA SER A 10 -21.13 -21.39 7.87
C SER A 10 -20.78 -22.86 7.71
N ALA A 11 -21.75 -23.76 7.99
CA ALA A 11 -21.55 -25.20 7.83
C ALA A 11 -21.23 -25.57 6.38
N ALA A 12 -21.94 -25.01 5.40
CA ALA A 12 -21.71 -25.28 3.98
C ALA A 12 -20.33 -24.79 3.51
N LYS A 13 -19.94 -23.55 3.89
CA LYS A 13 -18.63 -22.98 3.57
C LYS A 13 -17.50 -23.77 4.22
N PHE A 14 -17.66 -24.17 5.49
CA PHE A 14 -16.68 -24.98 6.19
C PHE A 14 -16.42 -26.31 5.50
N GLN A 15 -17.45 -27.05 5.16
CA GLN A 15 -17.33 -28.33 4.44
C GLN A 15 -16.64 -28.17 3.07
N SER A 16 -16.95 -27.09 2.35
CA SER A 16 -16.31 -26.78 1.06
C SER A 16 -14.82 -26.45 1.26
N ALA A 17 -14.47 -25.62 2.26
CA ALA A 17 -13.09 -25.21 2.52
C ALA A 17 -12.20 -26.38 2.93
N LEU A 18 -12.70 -27.31 3.73
CA LEU A 18 -11.97 -28.50 4.17
C LEU A 18 -11.49 -29.36 3.00
N GLN A 19 -12.25 -29.44 1.90
CA GLN A 19 -11.85 -30.21 0.71
C GLN A 19 -10.60 -29.67 0.01
N SER A 20 -10.31 -28.38 0.17
CA SER A 20 -9.14 -27.71 -0.42
C SER A 20 -7.88 -27.81 0.44
N MET A 21 -7.98 -28.29 1.70
CA MET A 21 -6.87 -28.30 2.64
C MET A 21 -6.03 -29.59 2.56
N PRO A 22 -4.73 -29.56 2.89
CA PRO A 22 -3.90 -30.72 3.08
C PRO A 22 -4.49 -31.66 4.17
N VAL A 23 -4.37 -32.97 3.99
CA VAL A 23 -5.04 -34.00 4.82
C VAL A 23 -4.76 -33.84 6.32
N LEU A 24 -3.52 -33.56 6.71
CA LEU A 24 -3.14 -33.43 8.12
C LEU A 24 -3.75 -32.16 8.75
N ILE A 25 -3.72 -31.06 8.00
CA ILE A 25 -4.30 -29.78 8.45
C ILE A 25 -5.82 -29.92 8.59
N ARG A 26 -6.47 -30.50 7.57
CA ARG A 26 -7.91 -30.79 7.58
C ARG A 26 -8.31 -31.58 8.82
N LYS A 27 -7.67 -32.72 9.09
CA LYS A 27 -7.96 -33.57 10.27
C LYS A 27 -7.82 -32.81 11.58
N ARG A 28 -6.79 -31.96 11.71
CA ARG A 28 -6.58 -31.14 12.91
C ARG A 28 -7.72 -30.15 13.11
N ILE A 29 -8.14 -29.46 12.04
CA ILE A 29 -9.24 -28.47 12.09
C ILE A 29 -10.58 -29.18 12.36
N GLU A 30 -10.91 -30.26 11.66
CA GLU A 30 -12.12 -31.07 11.90
C GLU A 30 -12.20 -31.53 13.36
N HIS A 31 -11.12 -32.08 13.90
CA HIS A 31 -11.05 -32.53 15.29
C HIS A 31 -11.25 -31.36 16.27
N GLY A 32 -10.56 -30.22 16.05
CA GLY A 32 -10.70 -29.04 16.90
C GLY A 32 -12.14 -28.49 16.89
N VAL A 33 -12.71 -28.27 15.72
CA VAL A 33 -14.10 -27.74 15.57
C VAL A 33 -15.13 -28.72 16.16
N SER A 34 -14.90 -30.02 16.06
CA SER A 34 -15.82 -31.04 16.66
C SER A 34 -15.89 -30.99 18.18
N ARG A 35 -14.86 -30.41 18.84
CA ARG A 35 -14.83 -30.24 20.31
C ARG A 35 -15.43 -28.93 20.81
N ALA A 36 -15.62 -27.97 19.90
CA ALA A 36 -16.30 -26.72 20.24
C ALA A 36 -17.83 -26.90 20.30
N TYR A 37 -18.49 -26.08 21.09
CA TYR A 37 -19.94 -26.16 21.31
C TYR A 37 -20.62 -24.81 21.05
N GLY A 38 -21.92 -24.89 20.71
CA GLY A 38 -22.82 -23.73 20.60
C GLY A 38 -22.30 -22.68 19.61
N ASP A 39 -22.35 -21.42 20.01
CA ASP A 39 -21.99 -20.32 19.15
C ASP A 39 -20.49 -20.26 18.84
N LEU A 40 -19.60 -20.79 19.71
CA LEU A 40 -18.15 -20.87 19.41
C LEU A 40 -17.88 -21.82 18.24
N LYS A 41 -18.58 -22.95 18.16
CA LYS A 41 -18.46 -23.86 17.02
C LYS A 41 -18.87 -23.17 15.73
N LEU A 42 -19.98 -22.44 15.75
CA LEU A 42 -20.46 -21.65 14.62
C LEU A 42 -19.40 -20.62 14.18
N CYS A 43 -18.80 -19.89 15.13
CA CYS A 43 -17.73 -18.91 14.83
C CYS A 43 -16.53 -19.56 14.14
N LEU A 44 -16.09 -20.73 14.62
CA LEU A 44 -14.98 -21.47 14.02
C LEU A 44 -15.33 -22.01 12.63
N GLU A 45 -16.53 -22.58 12.43
CA GLU A 45 -17.00 -23.00 11.11
C GLU A 45 -17.04 -21.84 10.12
N TYR A 46 -17.51 -20.66 10.55
CA TYR A 46 -17.50 -19.46 9.73
C TYR A 46 -16.06 -19.05 9.36
N LEU A 47 -15.14 -18.92 10.32
CA LEU A 47 -13.77 -18.49 10.08
C LEU A 47 -13.04 -19.43 9.13
N TYR A 48 -13.03 -20.74 9.40
CA TYR A 48 -12.38 -21.70 8.51
C TYR A 48 -13.05 -21.86 7.15
N GLY A 49 -14.34 -21.53 7.04
CA GLY A 49 -15.09 -21.56 5.80
C GLY A 49 -14.91 -20.33 4.90
N THR A 50 -14.48 -19.20 5.47
CA THR A 50 -14.49 -17.91 4.76
C THR A 50 -13.13 -17.22 4.67
N LEU A 51 -12.24 -17.44 5.64
CA LEU A 51 -10.90 -16.85 5.59
C LEU A 51 -10.10 -17.30 4.35
N PRO A 52 -9.17 -16.47 3.86
CA PRO A 52 -8.22 -16.89 2.83
C PRO A 52 -7.54 -18.22 3.18
N TYR A 53 -7.27 -19.04 2.17
CA TYR A 53 -6.62 -20.34 2.33
C TYR A 53 -5.35 -20.25 3.18
N THR A 54 -4.50 -19.26 2.94
CA THR A 54 -3.25 -19.05 3.67
C THR A 54 -3.47 -18.93 5.18
N ASP A 55 -4.49 -18.20 5.62
CA ASP A 55 -4.79 -18.02 7.04
C ASP A 55 -5.28 -19.33 7.67
N ALA A 56 -6.21 -19.99 7.00
CA ALA A 56 -6.79 -21.24 7.48
C ALA A 56 -5.76 -22.37 7.68
N VAL A 57 -4.68 -22.38 6.85
CA VAL A 57 -3.65 -23.43 6.93
C VAL A 57 -2.44 -23.06 7.77
N THR A 58 -2.16 -21.75 7.94
CA THR A 58 -0.94 -21.28 8.61
C THR A 58 -1.13 -20.85 10.06
N VAL A 59 -2.34 -20.36 10.43
CA VAL A 59 -2.62 -20.00 11.83
C VAL A 59 -2.91 -21.26 12.66
N PRO A 60 -2.24 -21.47 13.81
CA PRO A 60 -2.50 -22.60 14.69
C PRO A 60 -3.96 -22.61 15.16
N PHE A 61 -4.57 -23.81 15.20
CA PHE A 61 -5.97 -23.94 15.60
C PHE A 61 -6.29 -23.30 16.96
N VAL A 62 -5.43 -23.52 17.96
CA VAL A 62 -5.62 -22.99 19.33
C VAL A 62 -5.63 -21.45 19.35
N GLU A 63 -4.89 -20.81 18.47
CA GLU A 63 -4.88 -19.36 18.36
C GLU A 63 -6.15 -18.84 17.68
N MET A 64 -6.61 -19.50 16.61
CA MET A 64 -7.87 -19.17 15.97
C MET A 64 -9.08 -19.37 16.91
N GLU A 65 -9.05 -20.45 17.72
CA GLU A 65 -10.08 -20.71 18.73
C GLU A 65 -10.10 -19.62 19.82
N ARG A 66 -8.92 -19.18 20.29
CA ARG A 66 -8.79 -18.09 21.27
C ARG A 66 -9.34 -16.76 20.71
N GLU A 67 -8.99 -16.41 19.49
CA GLU A 67 -9.48 -15.20 18.82
C GLU A 67 -11.01 -15.24 18.61
N ALA A 68 -11.57 -16.40 18.23
CA ALA A 68 -13.01 -16.60 18.10
C ALA A 68 -13.74 -16.51 19.44
N ALA A 69 -13.22 -17.15 20.48
CA ALA A 69 -13.79 -17.12 21.82
C ALA A 69 -13.77 -15.71 22.41
N HIS A 70 -12.66 -14.98 22.24
CA HIS A 70 -12.55 -13.57 22.64
C HIS A 70 -13.62 -12.71 21.96
N SER A 71 -13.75 -12.82 20.65
CA SER A 71 -14.71 -12.05 19.86
C SER A 71 -16.15 -12.32 20.28
N LEU A 72 -16.49 -13.59 20.51
CA LEU A 72 -17.81 -13.99 20.98
C LEU A 72 -18.09 -13.43 22.38
N ARG A 73 -17.11 -13.48 23.29
CA ARG A 73 -17.20 -12.93 24.64
C ARG A 73 -17.51 -11.43 24.63
N VAL A 74 -16.68 -10.62 23.93
CA VAL A 74 -16.88 -9.16 23.90
C VAL A 74 -18.18 -8.75 23.20
N PHE A 75 -18.65 -9.54 22.23
CA PHE A 75 -19.95 -9.34 21.60
C PHE A 75 -21.10 -9.63 22.57
N GLN A 76 -21.00 -10.67 23.42
CA GLN A 76 -22.00 -11.01 24.44
C GLN A 76 -21.99 -10.01 25.61
N GLU A 77 -20.81 -9.57 26.06
CA GLU A 77 -20.66 -8.55 27.09
C GLU A 77 -21.25 -7.21 26.68
N ASN A 78 -21.03 -6.81 25.40
CA ASN A 78 -21.62 -5.62 24.76
C ASN A 78 -21.69 -4.40 25.71
N ILE A 79 -20.55 -3.99 26.25
CA ILE A 79 -20.45 -3.02 27.35
C ILE A 79 -21.08 -1.65 27.01
N TRP A 80 -21.31 -1.33 25.73
CA TRP A 80 -22.01 -0.12 25.29
C TRP A 80 -23.47 -0.35 24.87
N ASN A 81 -24.03 -1.55 25.06
CA ASN A 81 -25.40 -1.91 24.73
C ASN A 81 -25.82 -1.58 23.28
N GLN A 82 -24.91 -1.73 22.33
CA GLN A 82 -25.24 -1.52 20.91
C GLN A 82 -26.11 -2.64 20.33
N VAL A 83 -26.99 -2.28 19.40
CA VAL A 83 -27.67 -3.26 18.54
C VAL A 83 -26.76 -3.54 17.34
N ILE A 84 -26.11 -4.69 17.32
CA ILE A 84 -25.17 -5.09 16.27
C ILE A 84 -25.83 -6.22 15.46
N PRO A 85 -26.10 -6.01 14.14
CA PRO A 85 -26.59 -7.07 13.26
C PRO A 85 -25.61 -8.25 13.18
N GLU A 86 -26.13 -9.47 12.96
CA GLU A 86 -25.30 -10.68 12.95
C GLU A 86 -24.20 -10.64 11.87
N ASP A 87 -24.51 -10.18 10.66
CA ASP A 87 -23.53 -10.04 9.59
C ASP A 87 -22.43 -9.02 9.93
N ILE A 88 -22.77 -7.92 10.60
CA ILE A 88 -21.78 -6.95 11.11
C ILE A 88 -20.87 -7.60 12.15
N PHE A 89 -21.40 -8.45 13.05
CA PHE A 89 -20.58 -9.21 13.98
C PHE A 89 -19.60 -10.14 13.25
N PHE A 90 -20.12 -10.96 12.33
CA PHE A 90 -19.31 -11.96 11.65
C PHE A 90 -18.23 -11.33 10.77
N HIS A 91 -18.51 -10.23 10.06
CA HIS A 91 -17.57 -9.56 9.19
C HIS A 91 -16.58 -8.65 9.93
N PHE A 92 -17.04 -7.91 10.96
CA PHE A 92 -16.31 -6.73 11.46
C PHE A 92 -16.01 -6.76 12.96
N ILE A 93 -16.34 -7.88 13.66
CA ILE A 93 -15.86 -8.20 15.01
C ILE A 93 -15.14 -9.56 14.97
N LEU A 94 -15.82 -10.62 14.54
CA LEU A 94 -15.30 -11.98 14.58
C LEU A 94 -14.10 -12.17 13.66
N CYS A 95 -14.23 -11.77 12.39
CA CYS A 95 -13.16 -11.92 11.40
C CYS A 95 -11.86 -11.22 11.87
N PRO A 96 -10.74 -11.94 12.02
CA PRO A 96 -9.48 -11.32 12.45
C PRO A 96 -8.82 -10.50 11.35
N ARG A 97 -9.01 -10.88 10.07
CA ARG A 97 -8.38 -10.23 8.93
C ARG A 97 -9.04 -8.90 8.59
N VAL A 98 -8.20 -7.92 8.31
CA VAL A 98 -8.62 -6.56 7.92
C VAL A 98 -8.27 -6.27 6.45
N ASN A 99 -7.03 -6.57 6.04
CA ASN A 99 -6.51 -6.34 4.69
C ASN A 99 -5.66 -7.54 4.21
N SER A 100 -4.37 -7.31 3.96
CA SER A 100 -3.39 -8.30 3.53
C SER A 100 -2.28 -8.54 4.57
N GLU A 101 -2.46 -8.04 5.77
CA GLU A 101 -1.55 -8.14 6.91
C GLU A 101 -1.24 -9.59 7.30
N THR A 102 -0.14 -9.78 8.03
CA THR A 102 0.09 -11.02 8.77
C THR A 102 -0.89 -11.13 9.93
N LEU A 103 -1.62 -12.25 10.06
CA LEU A 103 -2.47 -12.48 11.21
C LEU A 103 -1.62 -12.80 12.44
N GLU A 104 -1.86 -12.03 13.50
CA GLU A 104 -1.21 -12.16 14.81
C GLU A 104 -2.31 -12.25 15.89
N PRO A 105 -2.33 -13.31 16.71
CA PRO A 105 -3.29 -13.43 17.79
C PRO A 105 -2.98 -12.43 18.90
N CYS A 106 -3.79 -11.39 19.02
CA CYS A 106 -3.47 -10.23 19.86
C CYS A 106 -4.67 -9.56 20.56
N ARG A 107 -5.90 -10.04 20.34
CA ARG A 107 -7.10 -9.36 20.85
C ARG A 107 -7.15 -9.32 22.38
N ASP A 108 -6.79 -10.40 23.07
CA ASP A 108 -6.71 -10.41 24.53
C ASP A 108 -5.72 -9.39 25.06
N PHE A 109 -4.57 -9.23 24.38
CA PHE A 109 -3.56 -8.27 24.75
C PHE A 109 -4.08 -6.82 24.62
N PHE A 110 -4.67 -6.47 23.49
CA PHE A 110 -5.19 -5.11 23.29
C PHE A 110 -6.40 -4.81 24.18
N TYR A 111 -7.29 -5.77 24.37
CA TYR A 111 -8.39 -5.64 25.34
C TYR A 111 -7.87 -5.28 26.72
N ALA A 112 -6.93 -6.08 27.26
CA ALA A 112 -6.38 -5.86 28.59
C ALA A 112 -5.67 -4.50 28.75
N LYS A 113 -5.11 -3.96 27.66
CA LYS A 113 -4.42 -2.65 27.68
C LYS A 113 -5.38 -1.45 27.62
N VAL A 114 -6.57 -1.61 27.05
CA VAL A 114 -7.43 -0.47 26.67
C VAL A 114 -8.75 -0.44 27.44
N VAL A 115 -9.32 -1.59 27.82
CA VAL A 115 -10.68 -1.66 28.35
C VAL A 115 -10.93 -0.79 29.59
N GLU A 116 -10.01 -0.76 30.55
CA GLU A 116 -10.17 0.04 31.78
C GLU A 116 -10.15 1.56 31.51
N ARG A 117 -9.54 2.00 30.41
CA ARG A 117 -9.50 3.41 30.00
C ARG A 117 -10.81 3.89 29.41
N VAL A 118 -11.66 2.97 28.87
CA VAL A 118 -12.77 3.37 28.00
C VAL A 118 -14.14 2.82 28.41
N ARG A 119 -14.21 1.80 29.30
CA ARG A 119 -15.45 1.09 29.62
C ARG A 119 -16.56 1.96 30.18
N ASP A 120 -16.20 3.02 30.94
CA ASP A 120 -17.13 3.94 31.59
C ASP A 120 -17.45 5.17 30.74
N LEU A 121 -16.88 5.26 29.53
CA LEU A 121 -17.12 6.36 28.60
C LEU A 121 -18.32 6.05 27.70
N PRO A 122 -19.11 7.06 27.29
CA PRO A 122 -20.06 6.90 26.18
C PRO A 122 -19.34 6.42 24.91
N LEU A 123 -19.97 5.61 24.07
CA LEU A 123 -19.37 4.93 22.93
C LEU A 123 -18.53 5.85 22.03
N GLU A 124 -19.06 6.99 21.59
CA GLU A 124 -18.31 7.92 20.71
C GLU A 124 -17.05 8.47 21.38
N ARG A 125 -17.15 8.77 22.69
CA ARG A 125 -15.98 9.22 23.47
C ARG A 125 -14.99 8.09 23.66
N ALA A 126 -15.43 6.86 23.87
CA ALA A 126 -14.60 5.66 23.94
C ALA A 126 -13.83 5.47 22.63
N ILE A 127 -14.50 5.60 21.48
CA ILE A 127 -13.87 5.47 20.15
C ILE A 127 -12.75 6.51 19.96
N LEU A 128 -13.01 7.77 20.28
CA LEU A 128 -11.98 8.83 20.17
C LEU A 128 -10.81 8.59 21.13
N GLU A 129 -11.08 8.05 22.32
CA GLU A 129 -10.06 7.72 23.31
C GLU A 129 -9.22 6.49 22.91
N ILE A 130 -9.85 5.49 22.26
CA ILE A 130 -9.15 4.34 21.66
C ILE A 130 -8.21 4.82 20.54
N ASN A 131 -8.68 5.71 19.67
CA ASN A 131 -7.84 6.23 18.59
C ASN A 131 -6.65 7.05 19.11
N LEU A 132 -6.82 7.81 20.20
CA LEU A 132 -5.71 8.45 20.89
C LEU A 132 -4.72 7.43 21.46
N TRP A 133 -5.22 6.35 22.09
CA TRP A 133 -4.37 5.26 22.56
C TRP A 133 -3.59 4.64 21.39
N CYS A 134 -4.23 4.47 20.22
CA CYS A 134 -3.53 4.02 19.02
C CYS A 134 -2.40 4.98 18.61
N CYS A 135 -2.62 6.29 18.63
CA CYS A 135 -1.61 7.31 18.37
C CYS A 135 -0.44 7.29 19.38
N GLU A 136 -0.72 6.98 20.65
CA GLU A 136 0.31 6.80 21.68
C GLU A 136 1.27 5.63 21.34
N HIS A 137 0.86 4.73 20.45
CA HIS A 137 1.60 3.50 20.13
C HIS A 137 2.11 3.42 18.71
N VAL A 138 1.40 3.96 17.72
CA VAL A 138 1.76 3.90 16.30
C VAL A 138 1.62 5.28 15.67
N THR A 139 2.50 5.61 14.74
CA THR A 139 2.46 6.81 13.90
C THR A 139 2.78 6.46 12.46
N TYR A 140 2.35 7.31 11.54
CA TYR A 140 2.65 7.13 10.13
C TYR A 140 4.15 7.17 9.85
N GLN A 141 4.60 6.24 9.02
CA GLN A 141 5.90 6.25 8.37
C GLN A 141 5.83 5.49 7.05
N ALA A 142 6.22 6.13 5.95
CA ALA A 142 6.35 5.48 4.65
C ALA A 142 7.35 4.32 4.69
N SER A 143 7.02 3.21 4.04
CA SER A 143 7.83 1.98 4.03
C SER A 143 7.46 1.10 2.83
N SER A 144 8.04 -0.10 2.70
CA SER A 144 7.75 -1.06 1.62
C SER A 144 6.28 -1.54 1.60
N ASP A 145 5.87 -2.13 0.47
CA ASP A 145 4.46 -2.50 0.19
C ASP A 145 3.89 -3.64 1.05
N ARG A 146 4.70 -4.41 1.76
CA ARG A 146 4.24 -5.47 2.65
C ARG A 146 3.48 -4.88 3.85
N THR A 147 2.29 -5.39 4.15
CA THR A 147 1.51 -4.97 5.32
C THR A 147 1.90 -5.80 6.54
N GLU A 148 2.43 -5.15 7.57
CA GLU A 148 2.79 -5.78 8.86
C GLU A 148 1.53 -6.11 9.67
N GLY A 149 1.65 -7.05 10.61
CA GLY A 149 0.59 -7.38 11.55
C GLY A 149 0.43 -6.34 12.66
N PRO A 150 -0.71 -6.36 13.41
CA PRO A 150 -1.01 -5.34 14.41
C PRO A 150 -0.06 -5.36 15.60
N MET A 151 0.46 -6.51 16.01
CA MET A 151 1.47 -6.60 17.08
C MET A 151 2.83 -6.07 16.63
N THR A 152 3.19 -6.33 15.38
CA THR A 152 4.41 -5.78 14.78
C THR A 152 4.32 -4.26 14.70
N ALA A 153 3.22 -3.69 14.21
CA ALA A 153 2.98 -2.25 14.21
C ALA A 153 3.06 -1.65 15.64
N TYR A 154 2.42 -2.29 16.60
CA TYR A 154 2.50 -1.88 18.02
C TYR A 154 3.94 -1.87 18.54
N ARG A 155 4.74 -2.91 18.28
CA ARG A 155 6.14 -3.01 18.76
C ARG A 155 7.06 -2.03 18.04
N SER A 156 6.92 -1.88 16.72
CA SER A 156 7.74 -0.96 15.93
C SER A 156 7.39 0.51 16.13
N GLY A 157 6.15 0.81 16.55
CA GLY A 157 5.64 2.15 16.79
C GLY A 157 5.36 2.94 15.52
N LYS A 158 5.32 2.31 14.36
CA LYS A 158 5.18 2.95 13.07
C LYS A 158 4.54 2.03 12.03
N GLY A 159 3.89 2.64 11.03
CA GLY A 159 3.27 1.96 9.91
C GLY A 159 2.82 2.95 8.84
N ARG A 160 2.52 2.47 7.63
CA ARG A 160 1.78 3.27 6.63
C ARG A 160 0.30 3.32 7.02
N CYS A 161 -0.49 4.11 6.32
CA CYS A 161 -1.95 4.16 6.51
C CYS A 161 -2.63 2.77 6.50
N GLY A 162 -2.10 1.81 5.70
CA GLY A 162 -2.54 0.42 5.69
C GLY A 162 -2.31 -0.31 7.01
N GLU A 163 -1.11 -0.19 7.61
CA GLU A 163 -0.77 -0.79 8.90
C GLU A 163 -1.46 -0.08 10.06
N GLU A 164 -1.51 1.25 10.06
CA GLU A 164 -2.22 2.03 11.08
C GLU A 164 -3.69 1.65 11.15
N SER A 165 -4.36 1.54 9.99
CA SER A 165 -5.77 1.13 9.95
C SER A 165 -5.99 -0.33 10.34
N VAL A 166 -5.10 -1.26 9.98
CA VAL A 166 -5.12 -2.65 10.47
C VAL A 166 -4.98 -2.69 11.99
N PHE A 167 -4.03 -1.94 12.55
CA PHE A 167 -3.82 -1.85 13.98
C PHE A 167 -5.05 -1.29 14.71
N ALA A 168 -5.54 -0.12 14.29
CA ALA A 168 -6.69 0.53 14.91
C ALA A 168 -7.96 -0.33 14.81
N VAL A 169 -8.26 -0.92 13.65
CA VAL A 169 -9.40 -1.84 13.46
C VAL A 169 -9.30 -3.04 14.40
N THR A 170 -8.10 -3.62 14.57
CA THR A 170 -7.88 -4.75 15.47
C THR A 170 -8.11 -4.35 16.93
N VAL A 171 -7.67 -3.17 17.35
CA VAL A 171 -7.93 -2.64 18.70
C VAL A 171 -9.44 -2.42 18.93
N PHE A 172 -10.16 -1.80 17.99
CA PHE A 172 -11.61 -1.63 18.08
C PHE A 172 -12.34 -2.97 18.19
N ARG A 173 -12.01 -3.93 17.30
CA ARG A 173 -12.61 -5.27 17.29
C ARG A 173 -12.33 -6.03 18.60
N SER A 174 -11.16 -5.82 19.21
CA SER A 174 -10.81 -6.47 20.50
C SER A 174 -11.69 -5.99 21.65
N LEU A 175 -12.29 -4.82 21.55
CA LEU A 175 -13.24 -4.26 22.51
C LEU A 175 -14.71 -4.50 22.14
N GLY A 176 -14.99 -5.26 21.07
CA GLY A 176 -16.35 -5.55 20.61
C GLY A 176 -16.99 -4.41 19.81
N ILE A 177 -16.21 -3.41 19.38
CA ILE A 177 -16.68 -2.35 18.48
C ILE A 177 -16.48 -2.81 17.04
N PRO A 178 -17.56 -2.95 16.22
CA PRO A 178 -17.39 -3.31 14.82
C PRO A 178 -16.61 -2.22 14.10
N ALA A 179 -15.53 -2.63 13.44
CA ALA A 179 -14.66 -1.72 12.72
C ALA A 179 -14.17 -2.32 11.41
N ARG A 180 -13.93 -1.47 10.41
CA ARG A 180 -13.44 -1.87 9.09
C ARG A 180 -12.47 -0.86 8.53
N GLN A 181 -11.52 -1.34 7.73
CA GLN A 181 -10.69 -0.48 6.90
C GLN A 181 -11.49 -0.03 5.70
N VAL A 182 -11.39 1.25 5.36
CA VAL A 182 -11.89 1.83 4.12
C VAL A 182 -10.69 2.27 3.29
N TYR A 183 -10.74 2.04 1.99
CA TYR A 183 -9.58 2.15 1.13
C TYR A 183 -9.94 2.79 -0.22
N ALA A 184 -9.25 3.89 -0.55
CA ALA A 184 -9.19 4.41 -1.91
C ALA A 184 -7.97 3.78 -2.59
N PRO A 185 -8.16 2.81 -3.52
CA PRO A 185 -7.05 2.03 -4.05
C PRO A 185 -6.04 2.88 -4.83
N LEU A 186 -6.52 3.90 -5.53
CA LEU A 186 -5.72 4.83 -6.30
C LEU A 186 -6.50 6.13 -6.49
N TRP A 187 -5.84 7.25 -6.27
CA TRP A 187 -6.40 8.55 -6.60
C TRP A 187 -6.25 8.84 -8.09
N SER A 188 -7.23 9.50 -8.69
CA SER A 188 -7.09 10.04 -10.05
C SER A 188 -6.42 11.42 -10.07
N HIS A 189 -6.45 12.13 -8.96
CA HIS A 189 -5.95 13.50 -8.85
C HIS A 189 -4.52 13.63 -8.31
N CYS A 190 -3.95 12.56 -7.75
CA CYS A 190 -2.55 12.47 -7.35
C CYS A 190 -2.06 11.02 -7.41
N ASP A 191 -0.73 10.82 -7.39
CA ASP A 191 -0.11 9.51 -7.60
C ASP A 191 0.08 8.76 -6.28
N ASP A 192 -1.02 8.44 -5.62
CA ASP A 192 -1.04 7.69 -4.37
C ASP A 192 -2.38 6.99 -4.11
N ASN A 193 -2.52 6.39 -2.93
CA ASN A 193 -3.70 5.74 -2.36
C ASN A 193 -3.85 6.16 -0.88
N HIS A 194 -4.97 5.81 -0.25
CA HIS A 194 -5.11 6.03 1.19
C HIS A 194 -6.07 5.03 1.84
N ALA A 195 -5.83 4.72 3.12
CA ALA A 195 -6.66 3.86 3.94
C ALA A 195 -6.95 4.54 5.29
N TRP A 196 -8.19 4.42 5.74
CA TRP A 196 -8.67 4.91 7.03
C TRP A 196 -9.63 3.93 7.68
N VAL A 197 -10.25 4.31 8.78
CA VAL A 197 -11.11 3.43 9.58
C VAL A 197 -12.55 3.92 9.59
N GLU A 198 -13.50 2.99 9.50
CA GLU A 198 -14.88 3.18 9.91
C GLU A 198 -15.22 2.30 11.10
N VAL A 199 -16.02 2.86 12.02
CA VAL A 199 -16.56 2.19 13.21
C VAL A 199 -18.08 2.24 13.19
N TYR A 200 -18.72 1.17 13.67
CA TYR A 200 -20.19 1.10 13.72
C TYR A 200 -20.70 1.67 15.03
N VAL A 201 -21.51 2.72 14.93
CA VAL A 201 -22.03 3.48 16.08
C VAL A 201 -23.54 3.61 15.96
N ASN A 202 -24.29 2.95 16.85
CA ASN A 202 -25.75 3.08 16.95
C ASN A 202 -26.50 2.90 15.61
N GLY A 203 -26.08 1.96 14.77
CA GLY A 203 -26.75 1.66 13.49
C GLY A 203 -26.10 2.30 12.27
N GLU A 204 -25.08 3.13 12.43
CA GLU A 204 -24.41 3.87 11.34
C GLU A 204 -22.90 3.66 11.37
N TRP A 205 -22.27 3.70 10.19
CA TRP A 205 -20.82 3.76 10.08
C TRP A 205 -20.34 5.20 10.21
N LYS A 206 -19.36 5.45 11.10
CA LYS A 206 -18.66 6.72 11.31
C LYS A 206 -17.19 6.54 10.98
N PHE A 207 -16.55 7.55 10.38
CA PHE A 207 -15.14 7.42 10.02
C PHE A 207 -14.21 8.23 10.92
N LEU A 208 -12.93 7.85 10.91
CA LEU A 208 -11.81 8.53 11.58
C LEU A 208 -10.49 8.16 10.89
N GLY A 209 -9.49 9.04 10.99
CA GLY A 209 -8.11 8.72 10.62
C GLY A 209 -7.52 7.72 11.60
N ALA A 210 -6.84 6.68 11.10
CA ALA A 210 -6.23 5.65 11.94
C ALA A 210 -5.01 6.20 12.67
N CYS A 211 -4.96 6.07 13.99
CA CYS A 211 -3.88 6.65 14.82
C CYS A 211 -3.76 8.18 14.72
N GLU A 212 -4.75 8.84 14.15
CA GLU A 212 -4.84 10.28 13.93
C GLU A 212 -6.03 10.84 14.75
N PRO A 213 -5.82 11.20 16.03
CA PRO A 213 -6.91 11.65 16.88
C PRO A 213 -7.50 12.97 16.44
N GLU A 214 -8.82 13.00 16.30
CA GLU A 214 -9.62 14.19 16.06
C GLU A 214 -10.58 14.43 17.23
N PRO A 215 -11.06 15.68 17.45
CA PRO A 215 -12.00 15.95 18.52
C PRO A 215 -13.38 15.31 18.36
N ILE A 216 -13.76 14.97 17.12
CA ILE A 216 -15.07 14.41 16.75
C ILE A 216 -14.90 13.31 15.69
N LEU A 217 -15.90 12.43 15.55
CA LEU A 217 -16.00 11.50 14.44
C LEU A 217 -16.42 12.20 13.12
N ASP A 218 -16.31 11.50 12.01
CA ASP A 218 -16.58 12.01 10.65
C ASP A 218 -15.74 13.24 10.29
N HIS A 219 -14.52 13.30 10.84
CA HIS A 219 -13.54 14.32 10.57
C HIS A 219 -12.16 13.69 10.28
N GLY A 220 -11.37 14.33 9.42
CA GLY A 220 -10.02 13.90 9.05
C GLY A 220 -9.49 14.72 7.87
N TRP A 221 -8.18 14.89 7.79
CA TRP A 221 -7.50 15.65 6.74
C TRP A 221 -7.79 15.12 5.32
N PHE A 222 -8.07 13.84 5.17
CA PHE A 222 -8.30 13.17 3.87
C PHE A 222 -9.68 13.43 3.26
N VAL A 223 -10.62 14.08 3.95
CA VAL A 223 -12.00 14.28 3.48
C VAL A 223 -12.07 14.94 2.10
N ARG A 224 -11.22 15.95 1.86
CA ARG A 224 -11.16 16.64 0.57
C ARG A 224 -10.64 15.72 -0.55
N ALA A 225 -9.59 14.93 -0.26
CA ALA A 225 -9.08 13.93 -1.21
C ALA A 225 -10.12 12.85 -1.49
N ALA A 226 -10.79 12.34 -0.44
CA ALA A 226 -11.84 11.33 -0.57
C ALA A 226 -13.04 11.82 -1.40
N SER A 227 -13.39 13.13 -1.34
CA SER A 227 -14.44 13.71 -2.19
C SER A 227 -14.11 13.69 -3.69
N ARG A 228 -12.85 13.46 -4.04
CA ARG A 228 -12.34 13.34 -5.42
C ARG A 228 -12.05 11.91 -5.85
N ALA A 229 -12.43 10.93 -5.05
CA ALA A 229 -12.19 9.53 -5.36
C ALA A 229 -13.03 9.04 -6.55
N MET A 230 -12.41 8.19 -7.39
CA MET A 230 -13.15 7.41 -8.39
C MET A 230 -13.79 6.17 -7.78
N LEU A 231 -13.11 5.55 -6.80
CA LEU A 231 -13.60 4.39 -6.06
C LEU A 231 -13.08 4.41 -4.64
N ILE A 232 -13.98 4.15 -3.69
CA ILE A 232 -13.69 3.85 -2.29
C ILE A 232 -14.40 2.56 -1.95
N HIS A 233 -13.69 1.62 -1.32
CA HIS A 233 -14.27 0.34 -0.95
C HIS A 233 -13.82 -0.13 0.44
N THR A 234 -14.60 -1.04 1.03
CA THR A 234 -14.17 -1.85 2.18
C THR A 234 -14.07 -3.32 1.78
N ARG A 235 -13.39 -4.12 2.60
CA ARG A 235 -13.21 -5.55 2.40
C ARG A 235 -13.97 -6.35 3.45
N ALA A 236 -14.63 -7.41 2.99
CA ALA A 236 -15.13 -8.48 3.84
C ALA A 236 -14.58 -9.82 3.31
N PHE A 237 -14.40 -10.79 4.20
CA PHE A 237 -13.82 -12.09 3.81
C PHE A 237 -14.89 -13.18 3.66
N SER A 238 -16.14 -12.77 3.45
CA SER A 238 -17.28 -13.62 3.24
C SER A 238 -18.30 -12.92 2.34
N ASP A 239 -19.08 -13.69 1.60
CA ASP A 239 -20.23 -13.23 0.81
C ASP A 239 -21.57 -13.38 1.55
N TYR A 240 -21.54 -13.64 2.85
CA TYR A 240 -22.75 -13.63 3.66
C TYR A 240 -23.34 -12.21 3.73
N ILE A 241 -24.58 -12.08 3.37
CA ILE A 241 -25.32 -10.82 3.39
C ILE A 241 -26.49 -10.96 4.33
N GLY A 242 -26.47 -10.21 5.41
CA GLY A 242 -27.54 -10.06 6.38
C GLY A 242 -28.13 -8.64 6.33
N PRO A 243 -28.78 -8.21 7.40
CA PRO A 243 -29.43 -6.89 7.45
C PRO A 243 -28.48 -5.70 7.44
N GLY A 244 -27.20 -5.89 7.78
CA GLY A 244 -26.19 -4.80 7.88
C GLY A 244 -25.43 -4.50 6.61
N LEU A 245 -25.39 -5.44 5.64
CA LEU A 245 -24.72 -5.26 4.34
C LEU A 245 -25.72 -5.28 3.18
N LYS A 246 -25.41 -4.49 2.13
CA LYS A 246 -26.26 -4.42 0.94
C LYS A 246 -25.58 -5.10 -0.25
N LYS A 247 -26.31 -6.01 -0.89
CA LYS A 247 -25.81 -6.78 -2.04
C LYS A 247 -25.40 -5.88 -3.23
N GLU A 248 -26.12 -4.79 -3.41
CA GLU A 248 -25.92 -3.84 -4.51
C GLU A 248 -24.58 -3.12 -4.45
N THR A 249 -23.93 -3.11 -3.29
CA THR A 249 -22.62 -2.47 -3.11
C THR A 249 -21.45 -3.43 -3.37
N LEU A 250 -21.69 -4.73 -3.58
CA LEU A 250 -20.64 -5.69 -3.91
C LEU A 250 -20.10 -5.44 -5.32
N ILE A 251 -18.79 -5.16 -5.44
CA ILE A 251 -18.10 -4.90 -6.70
C ILE A 251 -17.50 -6.17 -7.28
N GLU A 252 -16.60 -6.82 -6.54
CA GLU A 252 -15.83 -7.97 -7.01
C GLU A 252 -15.34 -8.87 -5.87
N ARG A 253 -14.85 -10.05 -6.24
CA ARG A 253 -14.06 -10.92 -5.35
C ARG A 253 -12.60 -10.93 -5.81
N ARG A 254 -11.68 -10.52 -4.94
CA ARG A 254 -10.24 -10.47 -5.24
C ARG A 254 -9.44 -11.08 -4.07
N ALA A 255 -8.54 -12.02 -4.39
CA ALA A 255 -7.65 -12.66 -3.40
C ALA A 255 -8.35 -13.17 -2.12
N GLY A 256 -9.56 -13.72 -2.26
CA GLY A 256 -10.36 -14.23 -1.14
C GLY A 256 -11.17 -13.19 -0.39
N ALA A 257 -11.04 -11.90 -0.74
CA ALA A 257 -11.86 -10.82 -0.20
C ALA A 257 -13.02 -10.45 -1.14
N TYR A 258 -14.09 -9.95 -0.57
CA TYR A 258 -15.23 -9.34 -1.25
C TYR A 258 -15.17 -7.84 -1.06
N LEU A 259 -15.16 -7.08 -2.16
CA LEU A 259 -15.04 -5.62 -2.14
C LEU A 259 -16.42 -4.99 -2.21
N TYR A 260 -16.73 -4.15 -1.24
CA TYR A 260 -18.00 -3.41 -1.14
C TYR A 260 -17.76 -1.93 -1.38
N ASN A 261 -18.54 -1.35 -2.31
CA ASN A 261 -18.43 0.04 -2.74
C ASN A 261 -19.00 1.00 -1.69
N GLU A 262 -18.16 1.88 -1.18
CA GLU A 262 -18.52 2.92 -0.20
C GLU A 262 -18.33 4.34 -0.77
N THR A 263 -18.06 4.48 -2.08
CA THR A 263 -17.74 5.76 -2.72
C THR A 263 -18.81 6.83 -2.48
N HIS A 264 -20.09 6.42 -2.51
CA HIS A 264 -21.24 7.32 -2.33
C HIS A 264 -21.27 8.02 -0.97
N ARG A 265 -20.53 7.51 0.03
CA ARG A 265 -20.45 8.10 1.37
C ARG A 265 -19.51 9.31 1.41
N TYR A 266 -18.52 9.34 0.52
CA TYR A 266 -17.42 10.31 0.53
C TYR A 266 -17.44 11.26 -0.65
N ALA A 267 -17.81 10.80 -1.84
CA ALA A 267 -17.77 11.54 -3.09
C ALA A 267 -19.13 11.60 -3.79
N VAL A 268 -19.30 12.60 -4.65
CA VAL A 268 -20.38 12.60 -5.61
C VAL A 268 -20.18 11.48 -6.61
N THR A 269 -21.19 10.63 -6.78
CA THR A 269 -21.13 9.47 -7.67
C THR A 269 -22.05 9.60 -8.86
N ARG A 270 -21.69 8.92 -9.94
CA ARG A 270 -22.53 8.66 -11.12
C ARG A 270 -22.66 7.14 -11.32
N GLU A 271 -23.71 6.72 -12.01
CA GLU A 271 -23.85 5.35 -12.48
C GLU A 271 -23.27 5.21 -13.90
N ILE A 272 -22.42 4.20 -14.11
CA ILE A 272 -21.95 3.81 -15.43
C ILE A 272 -22.50 2.43 -15.73
N ILE A 273 -23.28 2.31 -16.82
CA ILE A 273 -23.82 1.06 -17.31
C ILE A 273 -23.00 0.63 -18.54
N PHE A 274 -22.39 -0.54 -18.46
CA PHE A 274 -21.68 -1.12 -19.59
C PHE A 274 -22.53 -2.18 -20.29
N THR A 275 -22.51 -2.20 -21.64
CA THR A 275 -23.01 -3.31 -22.44
C THR A 275 -21.86 -3.84 -23.30
N VAL A 276 -21.46 -5.08 -23.08
CA VAL A 276 -20.38 -5.75 -23.79
C VAL A 276 -20.97 -6.77 -24.76
N GLN A 277 -20.60 -6.68 -26.02
CA GLN A 277 -21.08 -7.57 -27.07
C GLN A 277 -19.93 -8.01 -27.99
N ASN A 278 -20.12 -9.11 -28.68
CA ASN A 278 -19.29 -9.57 -29.75
C ASN A 278 -19.53 -8.78 -31.04
N GLU A 279 -18.70 -8.91 -32.06
CA GLU A 279 -18.84 -8.24 -33.35
C GLU A 279 -20.18 -8.59 -34.07
N ASP A 280 -20.71 -9.78 -33.83
CA ASP A 280 -22.01 -10.23 -34.35
C ASP A 280 -23.21 -9.69 -33.57
N GLY A 281 -22.97 -8.85 -32.56
CA GLY A 281 -24.01 -8.28 -31.71
C GLY A 281 -24.49 -9.17 -30.55
N THR A 282 -23.98 -10.39 -30.42
CA THR A 282 -24.34 -11.28 -29.29
C THR A 282 -23.75 -10.77 -27.97
N PRO A 283 -24.46 -10.93 -26.83
CA PRO A 283 -23.95 -10.56 -25.53
C PRO A 283 -22.68 -11.34 -25.15
N ALA A 284 -21.66 -10.64 -24.66
CA ALA A 284 -20.44 -11.26 -24.14
C ALA A 284 -20.59 -11.62 -22.66
N MET A 285 -21.34 -12.69 -22.36
CA MET A 285 -21.56 -13.18 -21.00
C MET A 285 -20.24 -13.57 -20.33
N GLY A 286 -19.97 -13.02 -19.15
CA GLY A 286 -18.75 -13.30 -18.39
C GLY A 286 -17.53 -12.51 -18.80
N ALA A 287 -17.66 -11.56 -19.75
CA ALA A 287 -16.58 -10.63 -20.08
C ALA A 287 -16.10 -9.88 -18.83
N LEU A 288 -14.78 -9.73 -18.70
CA LEU A 288 -14.15 -9.01 -17.60
C LEU A 288 -13.83 -7.57 -18.07
N LEU A 289 -14.27 -6.61 -17.28
CA LEU A 289 -14.02 -5.19 -17.52
C LEU A 289 -13.07 -4.67 -16.43
N ARG A 290 -11.87 -4.22 -16.82
CA ARG A 290 -10.94 -3.53 -15.95
C ARG A 290 -11.23 -2.04 -16.02
N LEU A 291 -11.65 -1.48 -14.89
CA LEU A 291 -11.81 -0.04 -14.72
C LEU A 291 -10.49 0.51 -14.22
N GLN A 292 -9.92 1.47 -14.94
CA GLN A 292 -8.59 1.98 -14.69
C GLN A 292 -8.59 3.49 -14.56
N VAL A 293 -7.71 3.99 -13.70
CA VAL A 293 -7.33 5.40 -13.60
C VAL A 293 -5.88 5.56 -14.00
N LEU A 294 -5.53 6.73 -14.49
CA LEU A 294 -4.13 7.07 -14.73
C LEU A 294 -3.49 7.49 -13.40
N ASN A 295 -2.51 6.69 -12.93
CA ASN A 295 -1.83 6.90 -11.66
C ASN A 295 -0.40 6.36 -11.78
N MET A 296 0.61 7.07 -11.24
CA MET A 296 2.02 6.75 -11.46
C MET A 296 2.36 6.56 -12.95
N ALA A 297 1.86 7.47 -13.79
CA ALA A 297 2.00 7.48 -15.24
C ALA A 297 1.51 6.20 -15.96
N ALA A 298 0.72 5.35 -15.31
CA ALA A 298 0.22 4.10 -15.87
C ALA A 298 -1.30 3.96 -15.72
N PHE A 299 -1.95 3.23 -16.63
CA PHE A 299 -3.34 2.81 -16.45
C PHE A 299 -3.42 1.70 -15.42
N GLN A 300 -3.88 2.04 -14.22
CA GLN A 300 -3.93 1.13 -13.08
C GLN A 300 -5.37 0.75 -12.73
N THR A 301 -5.61 -0.54 -12.50
CA THR A 301 -6.94 -1.08 -12.26
C THR A 301 -7.44 -0.79 -10.84
N ILE A 302 -8.58 -0.12 -10.74
CA ILE A 302 -9.27 0.14 -9.47
C ILE A 302 -10.39 -0.88 -9.19
N ALA A 303 -11.01 -1.46 -10.23
CA ALA A 303 -12.01 -2.51 -10.11
C ALA A 303 -12.00 -3.45 -11.33
N VAL A 304 -12.42 -4.70 -11.14
CA VAL A 304 -12.68 -5.67 -12.21
C VAL A 304 -14.13 -6.12 -12.11
N LEU A 305 -14.93 -5.76 -13.10
CA LEU A 305 -16.33 -6.14 -13.16
C LEU A 305 -16.53 -7.34 -14.11
N LYS A 306 -17.58 -8.09 -13.87
CA LYS A 306 -17.95 -9.23 -14.73
C LYS A 306 -19.34 -9.05 -15.31
N ALA A 307 -19.44 -9.07 -16.64
CA ALA A 307 -20.70 -8.94 -17.36
C ALA A 307 -21.65 -10.12 -17.08
N ASP A 308 -22.92 -9.82 -16.94
CA ASP A 308 -23.98 -10.79 -16.72
C ASP A 308 -24.34 -11.58 -17.99
N ARG A 309 -25.40 -12.41 -17.93
CA ARG A 309 -25.91 -13.20 -19.07
C ARG A 309 -26.39 -12.35 -20.24
N HIS A 310 -26.65 -11.07 -20.05
CA HIS A 310 -27.06 -10.11 -21.08
C HIS A 310 -25.90 -9.24 -21.57
N GLY A 311 -24.65 -9.55 -21.15
CA GLY A 311 -23.48 -8.75 -21.43
C GLY A 311 -23.46 -7.40 -20.69
N LYS A 312 -24.24 -7.25 -19.61
CA LYS A 312 -24.38 -5.99 -18.88
C LYS A 312 -23.73 -6.05 -17.53
N VAL A 313 -23.18 -4.90 -17.09
CA VAL A 313 -22.74 -4.66 -15.73
C VAL A 313 -22.76 -3.16 -15.45
N SER A 314 -23.03 -2.75 -14.20
CA SER A 314 -22.96 -1.33 -13.81
C SER A 314 -22.13 -1.14 -12.54
N ILE A 315 -21.70 0.10 -12.32
CA ILE A 315 -21.02 0.55 -11.10
C ILE A 315 -21.32 2.00 -10.80
N ALA A 316 -21.54 2.31 -9.52
CA ALA A 316 -21.52 3.69 -9.04
C ALA A 316 -20.05 4.08 -8.72
N CYS A 317 -19.56 5.16 -9.31
CA CYS A 317 -18.18 5.64 -9.10
C CYS A 317 -18.12 7.17 -9.15
N GLY A 318 -16.97 7.76 -8.85
CA GLY A 318 -16.73 9.21 -8.95
C GLY A 318 -16.92 9.77 -10.37
N CYS A 319 -17.08 11.07 -10.47
CA CYS A 319 -17.44 11.75 -11.72
C CYS A 319 -16.26 12.15 -12.64
N GLY A 320 -15.07 11.58 -12.44
CA GLY A 320 -13.87 11.79 -13.27
C GLY A 320 -13.82 10.89 -14.50
N SER A 321 -12.74 11.00 -15.28
CA SER A 321 -12.46 10.13 -16.43
C SER A 321 -12.02 8.73 -15.99
N LEU A 322 -12.37 7.72 -16.82
CA LEU A 322 -11.91 6.33 -16.65
C LEU A 322 -11.40 5.77 -17.98
N HIS A 323 -10.40 4.91 -17.90
CA HIS A 323 -9.98 4.02 -18.99
C HIS A 323 -10.54 2.62 -18.74
N ILE A 324 -11.12 2.00 -19.77
CA ILE A 324 -11.78 0.70 -19.67
C ILE A 324 -11.15 -0.27 -20.65
N GLU A 325 -10.73 -1.43 -20.16
CA GLU A 325 -10.34 -2.57 -20.96
C GLU A 325 -11.30 -3.73 -20.69
N ALA A 326 -12.11 -4.08 -21.67
CA ALA A 326 -13.01 -5.23 -21.60
C ALA A 326 -12.44 -6.42 -22.38
N ALA A 327 -12.40 -7.60 -21.75
CA ALA A 327 -11.81 -8.80 -22.31
C ALA A 327 -12.73 -10.02 -22.18
N PHE A 328 -12.81 -10.84 -23.22
CA PHE A 328 -13.48 -12.13 -23.21
C PHE A 328 -12.75 -13.08 -24.16
N GLU A 329 -12.27 -14.23 -23.62
CA GLU A 329 -11.35 -15.12 -24.36
C GLU A 329 -10.12 -14.34 -24.86
N SER A 330 -9.85 -14.34 -26.16
CA SER A 330 -8.74 -13.60 -26.79
C SER A 330 -9.16 -12.25 -27.40
N ARG A 331 -10.41 -11.83 -27.19
CA ARG A 331 -10.99 -10.59 -27.75
C ARG A 331 -10.91 -9.45 -26.74
N LEU A 332 -10.70 -8.24 -27.21
CA LEU A 332 -10.51 -7.04 -26.40
C LEU A 332 -11.31 -5.87 -26.97
N ALA A 333 -11.82 -5.02 -26.08
CA ALA A 333 -12.35 -3.69 -26.40
C ALA A 333 -11.77 -2.68 -25.41
N ILE A 334 -11.41 -1.49 -25.91
CA ILE A 334 -10.88 -0.37 -25.14
C ILE A 334 -11.79 0.83 -25.35
N ALA A 335 -12.07 1.58 -24.26
CA ALA A 335 -12.79 2.84 -24.31
C ALA A 335 -12.36 3.77 -23.18
N ASP A 336 -12.37 5.07 -23.45
CA ASP A 336 -12.30 6.10 -22.43
C ASP A 336 -13.69 6.61 -22.10
N VAL A 337 -14.01 6.70 -20.82
CA VAL A 337 -15.25 7.24 -20.31
C VAL A 337 -15.01 8.67 -19.87
N PRO A 338 -15.66 9.68 -20.50
CA PRO A 338 -15.47 11.06 -20.13
C PRO A 338 -15.99 11.37 -18.72
N PRO A 339 -15.55 12.48 -18.08
CA PRO A 339 -16.11 12.90 -16.80
C PRO A 339 -17.58 13.35 -16.97
N GLY A 340 -18.33 13.32 -15.89
CA GLY A 340 -19.72 13.82 -15.89
C GLY A 340 -20.69 12.96 -15.10
N GLY A 341 -21.97 13.02 -15.46
CA GLY A 341 -23.05 12.27 -14.86
C GLY A 341 -23.20 10.84 -15.38
N ASP A 342 -24.39 10.26 -15.15
CA ASP A 342 -24.72 8.90 -15.58
C ASP A 342 -24.52 8.69 -17.08
N ILE A 343 -23.96 7.53 -17.43
CA ILE A 343 -23.64 7.22 -18.83
C ILE A 343 -23.80 5.72 -19.14
N HIS A 344 -24.21 5.44 -20.38
CA HIS A 344 -24.22 4.09 -20.92
C HIS A 344 -23.11 3.91 -21.96
N VAL A 345 -22.23 2.97 -21.74
CA VAL A 345 -21.07 2.68 -22.57
C VAL A 345 -21.24 1.32 -23.26
N LYS A 346 -21.19 1.33 -24.60
CA LYS A 346 -21.24 0.12 -25.41
C LYS A 346 -19.84 -0.29 -25.82
N LEU A 347 -19.47 -1.52 -25.54
CA LEU A 347 -18.17 -2.11 -25.87
C LEU A 347 -18.36 -3.28 -26.83
N VAL A 348 -17.65 -3.26 -27.96
CA VAL A 348 -17.65 -4.34 -28.97
C VAL A 348 -16.29 -5.00 -28.94
N LEU A 349 -16.27 -6.27 -28.55
CA LEU A 349 -15.06 -7.07 -28.48
C LEU A 349 -14.60 -7.46 -29.89
N LYS A 350 -13.35 -7.11 -30.22
CA LYS A 350 -12.73 -7.41 -31.53
C LYS A 350 -11.64 -8.48 -31.40
N GLY A 351 -11.55 -9.36 -32.38
CA GLY A 351 -10.49 -10.36 -32.46
C GLY A 351 -9.15 -9.75 -32.82
N LEU A 352 -9.12 -8.78 -33.74
CA LEU A 352 -7.97 -7.93 -34.04
C LEU A 352 -8.09 -6.65 -33.25
N ARG A 353 -7.18 -6.43 -32.31
CA ARG A 353 -7.13 -5.24 -31.47
C ARG A 353 -6.64 -4.04 -32.30
N GLU A 354 -7.38 -2.94 -32.28
CA GLU A 354 -6.87 -1.65 -32.73
C GLU A 354 -5.87 -1.10 -31.70
N ALA A 355 -4.77 -0.50 -32.18
CA ALA A 355 -3.81 0.14 -31.30
C ALA A 355 -4.46 1.34 -30.59
N TYR A 356 -4.26 1.43 -29.28
CA TYR A 356 -4.72 2.56 -28.48
C TYR A 356 -3.56 3.55 -28.35
N VAL A 357 -3.56 4.56 -29.22
CA VAL A 357 -2.45 5.50 -29.36
C VAL A 357 -2.93 6.95 -29.43
N GLY A 358 -2.03 7.87 -29.17
CA GLY A 358 -2.19 9.32 -29.33
C GLY A 358 -2.49 10.05 -28.03
N PHE A 359 -2.73 11.35 -28.17
CA PHE A 359 -3.00 12.23 -27.05
C PHE A 359 -4.35 11.93 -26.38
N ARG A 360 -4.34 11.96 -25.05
CA ARG A 360 -5.51 11.76 -24.19
C ARG A 360 -5.51 12.76 -23.03
N GLU A 361 -6.70 13.16 -22.61
CA GLU A 361 -6.90 13.99 -21.42
C GLU A 361 -7.77 13.23 -20.42
N PHE A 362 -7.28 13.11 -19.17
CA PHE A 362 -8.01 12.50 -18.07
C PHE A 362 -8.30 13.54 -17.01
N LEU A 363 -9.59 13.79 -16.77
CA LEU A 363 -10.05 14.80 -15.82
C LEU A 363 -10.37 14.15 -14.48
N ALA A 364 -9.75 14.66 -13.44
CA ALA A 364 -10.04 14.24 -12.07
C ALA A 364 -11.41 14.79 -11.60
N PRO A 365 -12.12 14.09 -10.68
CA PRO A 365 -13.31 14.63 -10.06
C PRO A 365 -13.04 15.98 -9.38
N LYS A 366 -14.02 16.88 -9.42
CA LYS A 366 -13.96 18.14 -8.65
C LYS A 366 -14.06 17.83 -7.16
N ALA A 367 -13.40 18.66 -6.33
CA ALA A 367 -13.57 18.58 -4.88
C ALA A 367 -14.96 19.15 -4.51
N ASP A 368 -15.91 18.25 -4.27
CA ASP A 368 -17.24 18.58 -3.79
C ASP A 368 -17.50 17.78 -2.52
N VAL A 369 -17.22 18.42 -1.37
CA VAL A 369 -17.28 17.78 -0.06
C VAL A 369 -18.73 17.54 0.31
N LYS A 370 -19.21 16.31 0.15
CA LYS A 370 -20.55 15.86 0.59
C LYS A 370 -20.68 15.80 2.11
N ILE A 371 -19.58 15.50 2.79
CA ILE A 371 -19.56 15.35 4.23
C ILE A 371 -19.68 16.73 4.83
N LYS A 372 -20.89 17.03 5.34
CA LYS A 372 -21.05 18.17 6.23
C LYS A 372 -20.28 17.79 7.50
N THR A 373 -19.07 18.33 7.65
CA THR A 373 -18.39 18.29 8.92
C THR A 373 -19.36 18.84 9.95
N ALA A 374 -19.75 17.99 10.91
CA ALA A 374 -20.56 18.41 12.04
C ALA A 374 -19.91 19.64 12.67
N ASP A 375 -20.72 20.51 13.23
CA ASP A 375 -20.43 21.77 13.89
C ASP A 375 -18.93 22.09 14.05
N SER A 376 -18.53 23.26 13.57
CA SER A 376 -17.15 23.73 13.56
C SER A 376 -16.41 23.39 14.88
N ILE A 377 -15.37 22.57 14.77
CA ILE A 377 -14.46 22.30 15.88
C ILE A 377 -13.92 23.65 16.36
N ASN A 378 -14.15 24.01 17.60
CA ASN A 378 -13.68 25.28 18.11
C ASN A 378 -12.17 25.26 18.42
N CYS A 379 -11.53 26.45 18.43
CA CYS A 379 -10.08 26.57 18.64
C CYS A 379 -9.60 25.95 19.96
N ALA A 380 -10.44 25.91 21.01
CA ALA A 380 -10.07 25.28 22.27
C ALA A 380 -10.01 23.74 22.15
N GLN A 381 -10.96 23.14 21.45
CA GLN A 381 -10.94 21.69 21.18
C GLN A 381 -9.73 21.31 20.33
N GLN A 382 -9.41 22.09 19.29
CA GLN A 382 -8.22 21.84 18.46
C GLN A 382 -6.93 21.98 19.27
N ARG A 383 -6.81 23.00 20.11
CA ARG A 383 -5.64 23.19 20.98
C ARG A 383 -5.47 22.03 21.94
N HIS A 384 -6.54 21.63 22.62
CA HIS A 384 -6.54 20.49 23.53
C HIS A 384 -6.14 19.19 22.81
N ASN A 385 -6.67 18.95 21.62
CA ASN A 385 -6.33 17.75 20.83
C ASN A 385 -4.84 17.74 20.44
N ARG A 386 -4.28 18.88 20.00
CA ARG A 386 -2.84 19.00 19.69
C ARG A 386 -1.95 18.69 20.90
N GLU A 387 -2.31 19.14 22.10
CA GLU A 387 -1.55 18.82 23.34
C GLU A 387 -1.59 17.32 23.64
N ARG A 388 -2.73 16.66 23.41
CA ARG A 388 -2.86 15.19 23.58
C ARG A 388 -1.98 14.45 22.59
N ILE A 389 -1.97 14.84 21.32
CA ILE A 389 -1.10 14.26 20.28
C ILE A 389 0.38 14.45 20.62
N ARG A 390 0.77 15.65 21.08
CA ARG A 390 2.14 15.89 21.54
C ARG A 390 2.55 14.96 22.68
N THR A 391 1.68 14.77 23.65
CA THR A 391 1.91 13.84 24.77
C THR A 391 2.02 12.40 24.25
N ALA A 392 1.15 11.99 23.33
CA ALA A 392 1.18 10.69 22.71
C ALA A 392 2.51 10.42 21.98
N ASN A 393 3.03 11.40 21.24
CA ASN A 393 4.32 11.29 20.54
C ASN A 393 5.48 11.08 21.53
N ILE A 394 5.49 11.79 22.66
CA ILE A 394 6.51 11.64 23.70
C ILE A 394 6.44 10.23 24.33
N LEU A 395 5.25 9.77 24.67
CA LEU A 395 5.05 8.43 25.24
C LEU A 395 5.55 7.32 24.28
N ARG A 396 5.21 7.43 23.00
CA ARG A 396 5.68 6.50 21.97
C ARG A 396 7.20 6.52 21.84
N ALA A 397 7.81 7.69 21.71
CA ALA A 397 9.25 7.83 21.58
C ALA A 397 10.01 7.24 22.78
N ASN A 398 9.55 7.51 24.01
CA ASN A 398 10.16 6.97 25.22
C ASN A 398 10.06 5.45 25.29
N ARG A 399 8.92 4.86 24.89
CA ARG A 399 8.73 3.41 24.84
C ARG A 399 9.70 2.75 23.86
N LEU A 400 9.82 3.32 22.65
CA LEU A 400 10.70 2.78 21.61
C LEU A 400 12.19 2.87 22.00
N ALA A 401 12.59 3.99 22.59
CA ALA A 401 13.95 4.16 23.11
C ALA A 401 14.26 3.15 24.22
N GLY A 402 13.27 2.78 25.04
CA GLY A 402 13.42 1.78 26.09
C GLY A 402 13.84 0.41 25.57
N TYR A 403 13.22 -0.10 24.50
CA TYR A 403 13.58 -1.41 23.95
C TYR A 403 15.05 -1.52 23.55
N PHE A 404 15.56 -0.49 22.88
CA PHE A 404 16.96 -0.48 22.43
C PHE A 404 17.92 -0.32 23.61
N LYS A 405 17.61 0.61 24.53
CA LYS A 405 18.45 0.86 25.71
C LYS A 405 18.58 -0.37 26.61
N ASP A 406 17.46 -1.03 26.92
CA ASP A 406 17.43 -2.23 27.78
C ASP A 406 18.32 -3.33 27.20
N PHE A 407 18.29 -3.51 25.87
CA PHE A 407 19.14 -4.49 25.19
C PHE A 407 20.62 -4.08 25.23
N CYS A 408 20.97 -2.83 24.94
CA CYS A 408 22.35 -2.37 24.94
C CYS A 408 22.97 -2.40 26.34
N ASP A 409 22.20 -2.05 27.37
CA ASP A 409 22.65 -2.11 28.77
C ASP A 409 22.95 -3.55 29.22
N GLN A 410 22.24 -4.53 28.64
CA GLN A 410 22.43 -5.95 28.97
C GLN A 410 23.57 -6.62 28.19
N TYR A 411 23.74 -6.30 26.92
CA TYR A 411 24.59 -7.09 26.00
C TYR A 411 25.77 -6.34 25.39
N ALA A 412 25.84 -4.99 25.48
CA ALA A 412 26.89 -4.14 24.91
C ALA A 412 27.27 -4.53 23.46
N PRO A 413 26.32 -4.46 22.50
CA PRO A 413 26.57 -4.89 21.13
C PRO A 413 27.64 -4.03 20.44
N SER A 414 28.23 -4.55 19.34
CA SER A 414 29.13 -3.76 18.49
C SER A 414 28.37 -2.64 17.77
N GLU A 415 29.06 -1.58 17.34
CA GLU A 415 28.46 -0.44 16.65
C GLU A 415 27.70 -0.87 15.36
N ASP A 416 28.25 -1.80 14.58
CA ASP A 416 27.61 -2.36 13.40
C ASP A 416 26.27 -3.05 13.73
N LEU A 417 26.24 -3.81 14.85
CA LEU A 417 25.02 -4.48 15.30
C LEU A 417 24.00 -3.48 15.84
N GLU A 418 24.45 -2.41 16.52
CA GLU A 418 23.55 -1.35 17.00
C GLU A 418 22.70 -0.73 15.90
N GLN A 419 23.27 -0.51 14.70
CA GLN A 419 22.53 0.07 13.58
C GLN A 419 21.39 -0.85 13.11
N VAL A 420 21.64 -2.15 13.01
CA VAL A 420 20.63 -3.16 12.65
C VAL A 420 19.54 -3.25 13.73
N LEU A 421 19.94 -3.22 15.02
CA LEU A 421 19.02 -3.26 16.15
C LEU A 421 18.12 -2.02 16.22
N LYS A 422 18.61 -0.84 15.89
CA LYS A 422 17.79 0.39 15.78
C LYS A 422 16.71 0.24 14.71
N THR A 423 17.03 -0.41 13.59
CA THR A 423 16.07 -0.69 12.51
C THR A 423 15.03 -1.74 12.93
N ALA A 424 15.45 -2.74 13.71
CA ALA A 424 14.57 -3.80 14.24
C ALA A 424 13.51 -3.27 15.23
N CYS A 425 13.69 -2.07 15.77
CA CYS A 425 12.74 -1.44 16.71
C CYS A 425 12.37 -2.37 17.89
N GLY A 426 11.10 -2.71 18.07
CA GLY A 426 10.62 -3.60 19.14
C GLY A 426 11.02 -5.08 19.01
N ASN A 427 11.69 -5.48 17.91
CA ASN A 427 12.20 -6.84 17.67
C ASN A 427 13.69 -7.02 18.05
N VAL A 428 14.25 -6.04 18.76
CA VAL A 428 15.68 -6.01 19.16
C VAL A 428 16.13 -7.32 19.79
N ALA A 429 15.31 -7.93 20.67
CA ALA A 429 15.64 -9.16 21.36
C ALA A 429 15.85 -10.35 20.40
N GLU A 430 15.02 -10.49 19.37
CA GLU A 430 15.11 -11.60 18.42
C GLU A 430 16.34 -11.44 17.49
N ILE A 431 16.55 -10.24 16.95
CA ILE A 431 17.71 -9.98 16.09
C ILE A 431 19.01 -10.08 16.90
N GLY A 432 19.02 -9.55 18.14
CA GLY A 432 20.15 -9.69 19.04
C GLY A 432 20.44 -11.14 19.41
N ARG A 433 19.41 -11.93 19.75
CA ARG A 433 19.55 -13.38 20.02
C ARG A 433 20.12 -14.11 18.81
N PHE A 434 19.66 -13.82 17.62
CA PHE A 434 20.18 -14.40 16.39
C PHE A 434 21.67 -14.13 16.20
N MET A 435 22.13 -12.89 16.40
CA MET A 435 23.55 -12.53 16.17
C MET A 435 24.48 -12.95 17.29
N LEU A 436 24.11 -12.69 18.57
CA LEU A 436 25.01 -12.90 19.71
C LEU A 436 25.26 -14.37 20.04
N TRP A 437 24.37 -15.26 19.63
CA TRP A 437 24.49 -16.69 19.94
C TRP A 437 25.02 -17.52 18.77
N GLN A 438 25.53 -16.87 17.70
CA GLN A 438 26.19 -17.59 16.60
C GLN A 438 27.57 -18.08 17.01
N PRO A 439 27.94 -19.34 16.66
CA PRO A 439 29.35 -19.78 16.68
C PRO A 439 30.22 -18.88 15.81
N ALA A 440 31.50 -18.68 16.19
CA ALA A 440 32.40 -17.72 15.52
C ALA A 440 32.47 -17.89 13.99
N GLU A 441 32.51 -19.14 13.53
CA GLU A 441 32.57 -19.50 12.10
C GLU A 441 31.31 -19.13 11.31
N ARG A 442 30.19 -18.81 11.98
CA ARG A 442 28.90 -18.52 11.37
C ARG A 442 28.55 -17.03 11.41
N VAL A 443 29.21 -16.26 12.26
CA VAL A 443 28.92 -14.82 12.47
C VAL A 443 28.92 -14.05 11.15
N TYR A 444 29.90 -14.31 10.29
CA TYR A 444 30.00 -13.68 8.98
C TYR A 444 28.74 -13.92 8.14
N TRP A 445 28.30 -15.17 8.01
CA TRP A 445 27.12 -15.53 7.21
C TRP A 445 25.81 -15.06 7.84
N ALA A 446 25.72 -15.04 9.17
CA ALA A 446 24.58 -14.48 9.87
C ALA A 446 24.43 -12.97 9.59
N LYS A 447 25.55 -12.22 9.61
CA LYS A 447 25.55 -10.81 9.22
C LYS A 447 25.14 -10.64 7.76
N ARG A 448 25.74 -11.43 6.84
CA ARG A 448 25.37 -11.38 5.41
C ARG A 448 23.89 -11.71 5.16
N LEU A 449 23.28 -12.59 5.95
CA LEU A 449 21.86 -12.87 5.88
C LEU A 449 21.04 -11.63 6.30
N LEU A 450 21.37 -10.99 7.43
CA LEU A 450 20.68 -9.78 7.88
C LEU A 450 20.79 -8.64 6.86
N ASP A 451 21.94 -8.48 6.18
CA ASP A 451 22.17 -7.48 5.15
C ASP A 451 21.22 -7.64 3.93
N THR A 452 20.61 -8.82 3.75
CA THR A 452 19.63 -9.07 2.67
C THR A 452 18.17 -8.78 3.05
N LEU A 453 17.90 -8.44 4.31
CA LEU A 453 16.56 -8.24 4.82
C LEU A 453 16.12 -6.78 4.72
N GLU A 454 14.84 -6.59 4.44
CA GLU A 454 14.22 -5.28 4.49
C GLU A 454 13.93 -4.87 5.95
N GLU A 455 13.68 -3.59 6.19
CA GLU A 455 13.35 -3.07 7.53
C GLU A 455 12.21 -3.83 8.20
N LYS A 456 11.15 -4.18 7.46
CA LYS A 456 9.99 -4.91 8.00
C LYS A 456 10.34 -6.34 8.39
N ASP A 457 11.27 -6.97 7.68
CA ASP A 457 11.75 -8.30 8.03
C ASP A 457 12.50 -8.30 9.35
N LEU A 458 13.31 -7.26 9.59
CA LEU A 458 14.01 -7.07 10.87
C LEU A 458 13.04 -6.84 12.03
N ARG A 459 11.84 -6.29 11.77
CA ARG A 459 10.81 -5.98 12.79
C ARG A 459 9.96 -7.18 13.19
N ASP A 460 9.83 -8.22 12.36
CA ASP A 460 8.89 -9.32 12.59
C ASP A 460 9.46 -10.75 12.42
N THR A 461 10.71 -10.89 11.98
CA THR A 461 11.31 -12.23 11.86
C THR A 461 11.98 -12.65 13.17
N SER A 462 11.67 -13.86 13.65
CA SER A 462 12.27 -14.42 14.87
C SER A 462 13.66 -14.99 14.61
N ALA A 463 14.48 -15.07 15.69
CA ALA A 463 15.79 -15.70 15.65
C ALA A 463 15.74 -17.17 15.17
N ASP A 464 14.71 -17.91 15.55
CA ASP A 464 14.56 -19.32 15.17
C ASP A 464 14.31 -19.48 13.68
N VAL A 465 13.51 -18.58 13.08
CA VAL A 465 13.29 -18.55 11.62
C VAL A 465 14.58 -18.19 10.88
N LEU A 466 15.34 -17.19 11.36
CA LEU A 466 16.63 -16.81 10.76
C LEU A 466 17.66 -17.95 10.84
N ASN A 467 17.78 -18.61 12.00
CA ASN A 467 18.65 -19.77 12.17
C ASN A 467 18.27 -20.91 11.25
N HIS A 468 16.97 -21.22 11.11
CA HIS A 468 16.49 -22.25 10.19
C HIS A 468 16.94 -21.99 8.75
N HIS A 469 16.85 -20.73 8.28
CA HIS A 469 17.27 -20.36 6.94
C HIS A 469 18.80 -20.41 6.79
N LEU A 470 19.53 -19.90 7.78
CA LEU A 470 20.99 -19.93 7.80
C LEU A 470 21.53 -21.37 7.76
N ASP A 471 21.02 -22.24 8.66
CA ASP A 471 21.40 -23.65 8.74
C ASP A 471 21.21 -24.40 7.44
N HIS A 472 20.07 -24.19 6.79
CA HIS A 472 19.76 -24.87 5.53
C HIS A 472 20.62 -24.35 4.38
N ALA A 473 20.79 -23.03 4.27
CA ALA A 473 21.53 -22.41 3.17
C ALA A 473 23.02 -22.75 3.21
N LEU A 474 23.64 -22.79 4.41
CA LEU A 474 25.07 -23.10 4.57
C LEU A 474 25.45 -24.49 4.03
N ARG A 475 24.53 -25.44 3.93
CA ARG A 475 24.78 -26.78 3.34
C ARG A 475 25.20 -26.69 1.88
N PHE A 476 24.76 -25.65 1.16
CA PHE A 476 25.00 -25.44 -0.27
C PHE A 476 26.12 -24.43 -0.56
N LEU A 477 26.71 -23.82 0.46
CA LEU A 477 27.81 -22.85 0.31
C LEU A 477 28.96 -23.39 -0.55
N PRO A 478 29.40 -24.67 -0.43
CA PRO A 478 30.49 -25.19 -1.24
C PRO A 478 30.23 -25.16 -2.75
N LEU A 479 28.95 -25.13 -3.18
CA LEU A 479 28.57 -25.10 -4.60
C LEU A 479 28.78 -23.72 -5.24
N TYR A 480 28.95 -22.68 -4.46
CA TYR A 480 29.00 -21.27 -4.91
C TYR A 480 30.34 -20.59 -4.55
N GLN A 481 31.40 -21.38 -4.38
CA GLN A 481 32.76 -20.84 -4.15
C GLN A 481 33.17 -20.01 -5.37
N GLY A 482 33.48 -18.69 -5.13
CA GLY A 482 33.81 -17.74 -6.18
C GLY A 482 32.62 -16.86 -6.65
N ASN A 483 31.39 -17.16 -6.26
CA ASN A 483 30.21 -16.35 -6.61
C ASN A 483 29.35 -15.98 -5.39
N GLU A 484 30.01 -15.46 -4.35
CA GLU A 484 29.38 -15.07 -3.09
C GLU A 484 28.20 -14.11 -3.23
N PRO A 485 28.23 -13.05 -4.09
CA PRO A 485 27.11 -12.14 -4.21
C PRO A 485 25.82 -12.84 -4.67
N VAL A 486 25.91 -13.75 -5.65
CA VAL A 486 24.75 -14.52 -6.12
C VAL A 486 24.23 -15.46 -5.03
N TYR A 487 25.12 -16.13 -4.31
CA TYR A 487 24.74 -16.99 -3.20
C TYR A 487 24.01 -16.21 -2.10
N VAL A 488 24.56 -15.06 -1.67
CA VAL A 488 24.02 -14.23 -0.58
C VAL A 488 22.61 -13.73 -0.93
N HIS A 489 22.45 -13.10 -2.09
CA HIS A 489 21.18 -12.46 -2.43
C HIS A 489 20.09 -13.43 -2.88
N TYR A 490 20.46 -14.58 -3.46
CA TYR A 490 19.51 -15.43 -4.17
C TYR A 490 19.41 -16.87 -3.66
N LEU A 491 20.23 -17.22 -2.65
CA LEU A 491 20.10 -18.46 -1.91
C LEU A 491 20.12 -18.24 -0.39
N LEU A 492 21.10 -17.53 0.17
CA LEU A 492 21.14 -17.28 1.64
C LEU A 492 19.93 -16.46 2.07
N SER A 493 19.58 -15.41 1.36
CA SER A 493 18.39 -14.58 1.62
C SER A 493 17.12 -15.42 1.69
N PRO A 494 16.31 -15.31 2.75
CA PRO A 494 15.01 -15.96 2.84
C PRO A 494 13.91 -15.22 2.07
N ARG A 495 14.09 -13.92 1.76
CA ARG A 495 13.10 -13.06 1.11
C ARG A 495 12.88 -13.46 -0.34
N ILE A 496 11.62 -13.64 -0.74
CA ILE A 496 11.23 -13.98 -2.12
C ILE A 496 10.44 -12.83 -2.75
N GLY A 497 9.32 -12.43 -2.14
CA GLY A 497 8.42 -11.37 -2.56
C GLY A 497 8.00 -10.50 -1.35
N ILE A 498 6.70 -10.39 -1.12
CA ILE A 498 6.10 -9.59 -0.03
C ILE A 498 5.47 -10.46 1.07
N GLU A 499 5.77 -11.76 1.12
CA GLU A 499 5.26 -12.69 2.13
C GLU A 499 5.94 -12.49 3.49
N LEU A 500 5.34 -12.99 4.59
CA LEU A 500 6.02 -13.16 5.86
C LEU A 500 7.09 -14.25 5.73
N ILE A 501 8.29 -13.99 6.22
CA ILE A 501 9.36 -15.00 6.23
C ILE A 501 9.01 -16.10 7.25
N ARG A 502 8.87 -17.34 6.74
CA ARG A 502 8.56 -18.56 7.51
C ARG A 502 9.69 -19.59 7.36
N PRO A 503 9.83 -20.57 8.28
CA PRO A 503 10.89 -21.58 8.21
C PRO A 503 10.56 -22.70 7.20
N TRP A 504 10.44 -22.35 5.90
CA TRP A 504 9.94 -23.24 4.84
C TRP A 504 11.00 -24.15 4.20
N ARG A 505 12.30 -23.83 4.28
CA ARG A 505 13.32 -24.52 3.45
C ARG A 505 13.41 -26.01 3.68
N ALA A 506 13.62 -26.43 4.93
CA ALA A 506 13.76 -27.85 5.25
C ALA A 506 12.46 -28.61 4.96
N ALA A 507 11.32 -28.05 5.40
CA ALA A 507 10.02 -28.68 5.19
C ALA A 507 9.70 -28.87 3.70
N LEU A 508 10.00 -27.90 2.83
CA LEU A 508 9.84 -28.06 1.39
C LEU A 508 10.78 -29.14 0.83
N ALA A 509 12.05 -29.13 1.21
CA ALA A 509 13.01 -30.12 0.77
C ALA A 509 12.59 -31.56 1.16
N GLU A 510 11.94 -31.74 2.30
CA GLU A 510 11.43 -33.04 2.77
C GLU A 510 10.23 -33.55 1.97
N THR A 511 9.48 -32.67 1.31
CA THR A 511 8.39 -33.10 0.40
C THR A 511 8.89 -33.70 -0.92
N LEU A 512 10.20 -33.59 -1.19
CA LEU A 512 10.86 -34.11 -2.37
C LEU A 512 11.75 -35.30 -1.98
N THR A 513 11.71 -36.39 -2.74
CA THR A 513 12.66 -37.49 -2.63
C THR A 513 14.09 -37.04 -2.97
N SER A 514 15.12 -37.75 -2.51
CA SER A 514 16.51 -37.43 -2.88
C SER A 514 16.73 -37.43 -4.39
N ALA A 515 16.15 -38.39 -5.10
CA ALA A 515 16.23 -38.46 -6.54
C ALA A 515 15.55 -37.27 -7.24
N GLU A 516 14.40 -36.79 -6.73
CA GLU A 516 13.73 -35.59 -7.27
C GLU A 516 14.57 -34.34 -7.00
N ARG A 517 15.18 -34.19 -5.80
CA ARG A 517 16.04 -33.05 -5.53
C ARG A 517 17.23 -32.97 -6.47
N GLU A 518 17.91 -34.09 -6.71
CA GLU A 518 19.03 -34.16 -7.65
C GLU A 518 18.58 -33.88 -9.08
N PHE A 519 17.45 -34.48 -9.50
CA PHE A 519 16.89 -34.29 -10.84
C PHE A 519 16.47 -32.83 -11.09
N PHE A 520 15.77 -32.18 -10.15
CA PHE A 520 15.33 -30.81 -10.29
C PHE A 520 16.49 -29.82 -10.19
N ALA A 521 17.52 -30.12 -9.38
CA ALA A 521 18.73 -29.30 -9.35
C ALA A 521 19.47 -29.33 -10.71
N ALA A 522 19.47 -30.44 -11.40
CA ALA A 522 20.04 -30.57 -12.76
C ALA A 522 19.11 -30.02 -13.85
N HIS A 523 17.81 -30.02 -13.62
CA HIS A 523 16.78 -29.65 -14.60
C HIS A 523 15.71 -28.70 -14.00
N PRO A 524 16.04 -27.45 -13.66
CA PRO A 524 15.13 -26.55 -12.92
C PRO A 524 13.81 -26.28 -13.65
N GLN A 525 13.79 -26.24 -14.97
CA GLN A 525 12.56 -26.07 -15.76
C GLN A 525 11.58 -27.24 -15.61
N MET A 526 12.06 -28.42 -15.21
CA MET A 526 11.17 -29.57 -14.91
C MET A 526 10.50 -29.37 -13.55
N LEU A 527 11.18 -28.73 -12.58
CA LEU A 527 10.52 -28.30 -11.34
C LEU A 527 9.37 -27.33 -11.62
N ALA A 528 9.59 -26.35 -12.52
CA ALA A 528 8.56 -25.40 -12.93
C ALA A 528 7.33 -26.11 -13.54
N LYS A 529 7.54 -27.09 -14.43
CA LYS A 529 6.45 -27.90 -15.01
C LYS A 529 5.72 -28.72 -13.94
N THR A 530 6.47 -29.28 -12.98
CA THR A 530 5.90 -30.06 -11.88
C THR A 530 5.00 -29.21 -10.99
N ILE A 531 5.37 -27.97 -10.69
CA ILE A 531 4.53 -27.03 -9.93
C ILE A 531 3.16 -26.87 -10.61
N VAL A 532 3.13 -26.63 -11.91
CA VAL A 532 1.87 -26.47 -12.65
C VAL A 532 1.04 -27.76 -12.65
N SER A 533 1.67 -28.92 -12.84
CA SER A 533 0.95 -30.21 -12.84
C SER A 533 0.42 -30.58 -11.46
N GLU A 534 1.11 -30.19 -10.40
CA GLU A 534 0.74 -30.50 -9.02
C GLU A 534 -0.16 -29.43 -8.37
N ALA A 535 -0.43 -28.29 -9.02
CA ALA A 535 -1.09 -27.13 -8.42
C ALA A 535 -2.40 -27.46 -7.66
N ASN A 536 -3.18 -28.42 -8.15
CA ASN A 536 -4.44 -28.87 -7.53
C ASN A 536 -4.32 -30.20 -6.76
N SER A 537 -3.12 -30.81 -6.68
CA SER A 537 -2.86 -32.05 -5.97
C SER A 537 -2.73 -31.83 -4.45
N GLY A 538 -2.72 -32.90 -3.69
CA GLY A 538 -2.42 -32.84 -2.26
C GLY A 538 -1.03 -32.29 -1.97
N ARG A 539 -0.02 -32.62 -2.79
CA ARG A 539 1.38 -32.17 -2.69
C ARG A 539 1.51 -30.69 -3.01
N GLY A 540 0.89 -30.19 -4.06
CA GLY A 540 0.92 -28.76 -4.39
C GLY A 540 0.26 -27.91 -3.31
N ARG A 541 -0.86 -28.37 -2.76
CA ARG A 541 -1.52 -27.69 -1.60
C ARG A 541 -0.62 -27.66 -0.37
N GLU A 542 0.15 -28.70 -0.11
CA GLU A 542 1.11 -28.77 0.98
C GLU A 542 2.25 -27.76 0.81
N TRP A 543 2.78 -27.59 -0.40
CA TRP A 543 3.80 -26.59 -0.70
C TRP A 543 3.34 -25.17 -0.41
N TYR A 544 2.11 -24.82 -0.82
CA TYR A 544 1.53 -23.50 -0.48
C TYR A 544 1.29 -23.34 1.03
N ALA A 545 0.87 -24.40 1.72
CA ALA A 545 0.68 -24.35 3.18
C ALA A 545 2.00 -24.17 3.94
N ILE A 546 3.09 -24.83 3.53
CA ILE A 546 4.41 -24.72 4.14
C ILE A 546 4.97 -23.29 3.94
N THR A 547 4.87 -22.77 2.75
CA THR A 547 5.41 -21.42 2.43
C THR A 547 4.54 -20.29 2.95
N GLY A 548 3.23 -20.51 3.13
CA GLY A 548 2.27 -19.45 3.38
C GLY A 548 1.95 -18.59 2.13
N LEU A 549 2.36 -19.02 0.95
CA LEU A 549 2.03 -18.38 -0.32
C LEU A 549 0.58 -18.68 -0.72
N ALA A 550 -0.07 -17.73 -1.38
CA ALA A 550 -1.39 -17.95 -1.94
C ALA A 550 -1.34 -18.94 -3.10
N PRO A 551 -2.29 -19.89 -3.19
CA PRO A 551 -2.39 -20.78 -4.34
C PRO A 551 -2.47 -20.00 -5.66
N GLY A 552 -1.67 -20.43 -6.65
CA GLY A 552 -1.51 -19.75 -7.93
C GLY A 552 -0.33 -18.75 -7.98
N ASN A 553 0.37 -18.51 -6.86
CA ASN A 553 1.64 -17.75 -6.87
C ASN A 553 2.82 -18.68 -7.23
N ASP A 554 2.75 -19.28 -8.42
CA ASP A 554 3.69 -20.31 -8.88
C ASP A 554 5.11 -19.77 -9.02
N ASN A 555 5.28 -18.49 -9.39
CA ASN A 555 6.59 -17.85 -9.49
C ASN A 555 7.31 -17.80 -8.13
N ALA A 556 6.65 -17.36 -7.08
CA ALA A 556 7.25 -17.35 -5.75
C ALA A 556 7.47 -18.78 -5.20
N LEU A 557 6.54 -19.71 -5.47
CA LEU A 557 6.67 -21.10 -5.07
C LEU A 557 7.88 -21.77 -5.76
N PHE A 558 8.13 -21.49 -7.04
CA PHE A 558 9.33 -21.97 -7.73
C PHE A 558 10.59 -21.48 -7.04
N VAL A 559 10.68 -20.20 -6.71
CA VAL A 559 11.85 -19.63 -6.02
C VAL A 559 12.06 -20.30 -4.66
N ALA A 560 10.99 -20.56 -3.90
CA ALA A 560 11.06 -21.25 -2.61
C ALA A 560 11.61 -22.68 -2.75
N LEU A 561 11.02 -23.47 -3.66
CA LEU A 561 11.44 -24.86 -3.93
C LEU A 561 12.86 -24.93 -4.48
N ALA A 562 13.22 -24.08 -5.44
CA ALA A 562 14.57 -23.99 -5.99
C ALA A 562 15.61 -23.70 -4.91
N ARG A 563 15.37 -22.70 -4.06
CA ARG A 563 16.27 -22.39 -2.93
C ARG A 563 16.30 -23.51 -1.87
N ALA A 564 15.21 -24.25 -1.67
CA ALA A 564 15.16 -25.38 -0.75
C ALA A 564 16.04 -26.56 -1.21
N ILE A 565 16.28 -26.70 -2.51
CA ILE A 565 17.17 -27.73 -3.07
C ILE A 565 18.56 -27.21 -3.45
N GLY A 566 18.89 -25.98 -3.08
CA GLY A 566 20.21 -25.40 -3.24
C GLY A 566 20.48 -24.65 -4.53
N LEU A 567 19.45 -24.27 -5.29
CA LEU A 567 19.56 -23.42 -6.49
C LEU A 567 19.39 -21.95 -6.15
N CYS A 568 20.28 -21.08 -6.66
CA CYS A 568 20.06 -19.64 -6.64
C CYS A 568 18.90 -19.31 -7.55
N ALA A 569 17.83 -18.71 -7.01
CA ALA A 569 16.63 -18.33 -7.74
C ALA A 569 16.07 -17.01 -7.24
N ARG A 570 15.37 -16.29 -8.12
CA ARG A 570 14.77 -14.99 -7.82
C ARG A 570 13.47 -14.75 -8.56
N LEU A 571 12.71 -13.76 -8.12
CA LEU A 571 11.76 -13.08 -8.99
C LEU A 571 12.53 -12.00 -9.77
N ASN A 572 12.37 -11.98 -11.08
CA ASN A 572 12.96 -10.93 -11.92
C ASN A 572 12.46 -9.56 -11.45
N PRO A 573 13.30 -8.57 -11.17
CA PRO A 573 12.88 -7.30 -10.59
C PRO A 573 11.95 -6.47 -11.50
N VAL A 574 11.99 -6.68 -12.81
CA VAL A 574 11.18 -5.95 -13.80
C VAL A 574 9.87 -6.68 -14.10
N THR A 575 9.94 -7.99 -14.39
CA THR A 575 8.79 -8.79 -14.87
C THR A 575 8.09 -9.59 -13.78
N VAL A 576 8.69 -9.69 -12.58
CA VAL A 576 8.22 -10.51 -11.43
C VAL A 576 8.10 -12.01 -11.78
N ARG A 577 8.71 -12.44 -12.86
CA ARG A 577 8.76 -13.87 -13.27
C ARG A 577 9.90 -14.58 -12.57
N ALA A 578 9.72 -15.87 -12.26
CA ALA A 578 10.76 -16.66 -11.63
C ALA A 578 11.93 -16.96 -12.59
N GLU A 579 13.13 -16.78 -12.06
CA GLU A 579 14.40 -17.11 -12.72
C GLU A 579 15.29 -17.92 -11.78
N PHE A 580 16.17 -18.74 -12.37
CA PHE A 580 17.24 -19.42 -11.67
C PHE A 580 18.59 -19.09 -12.30
N PHE A 581 19.67 -19.18 -11.51
CA PHE A 581 21.01 -18.92 -11.96
C PHE A 581 21.57 -20.16 -12.67
N GLY A 582 21.82 -20.02 -13.98
CA GLY A 582 22.23 -21.10 -14.87
C GLY A 582 23.74 -21.41 -14.85
N PRO A 583 24.17 -22.54 -15.45
CA PRO A 583 25.59 -22.93 -15.52
C PRO A 583 26.48 -21.96 -16.30
N GLN A 584 25.90 -21.11 -17.14
CA GLN A 584 26.62 -20.07 -17.93
C GLN A 584 26.75 -18.74 -17.18
N GLU A 585 26.50 -18.75 -15.87
CA GLU A 585 26.48 -17.55 -15.00
C GLU A 585 25.48 -16.49 -15.43
N ASP A 586 24.32 -16.91 -15.98
CA ASP A 586 23.20 -16.07 -16.42
C ASP A 586 21.89 -16.41 -15.72
N TRP A 587 20.91 -15.52 -15.82
CA TRP A 587 19.57 -15.73 -15.29
C TRP A 587 18.65 -16.35 -16.35
N VAL A 588 18.11 -17.54 -16.05
CA VAL A 588 17.26 -18.31 -16.94
C VAL A 588 15.83 -18.34 -16.42
N LEU A 589 14.84 -18.03 -17.28
CA LEU A 589 13.43 -18.13 -16.94
C LEU A 589 13.02 -19.56 -16.58
N ALA A 590 12.27 -19.70 -15.48
CA ALA A 590 11.70 -20.98 -15.03
C ALA A 590 10.68 -21.53 -16.05
N TRP A 591 9.86 -20.65 -16.61
CA TRP A 591 8.88 -20.96 -17.68
C TRP A 591 9.20 -20.13 -18.93
N PRO A 592 9.99 -20.62 -19.86
CA PRO A 592 10.19 -19.92 -21.13
C PRO A 592 8.90 -19.98 -21.98
N ASP A 593 8.35 -18.81 -22.31
CA ASP A 593 7.13 -18.73 -23.14
C ASP A 593 7.34 -19.18 -24.59
N LEU A 594 8.57 -19.10 -25.06
CA LEU A 594 9.08 -19.56 -26.38
C LEU A 594 10.60 -19.75 -26.25
N PRO A 595 11.25 -20.43 -27.17
CA PRO A 595 12.71 -20.51 -27.19
C PRO A 595 13.30 -19.16 -27.57
N TYR A 596 13.38 -18.25 -26.58
CA TYR A 596 13.97 -16.92 -26.77
C TYR A 596 15.48 -16.98 -26.70
N ALA A 597 16.08 -17.00 -27.88
CA ALA A 597 17.51 -16.78 -28.04
C ALA A 597 17.86 -15.29 -28.22
N SER A 598 16.86 -14.39 -28.36
CA SER A 598 17.13 -12.99 -28.71
C SER A 598 16.23 -11.99 -28.00
N SER A 599 16.82 -10.97 -27.37
CA SER A 599 16.13 -9.77 -26.86
C SER A 599 15.91 -8.77 -28.00
N ALA A 600 14.89 -7.92 -27.87
CA ALA A 600 14.70 -6.73 -28.68
C ALA A 600 15.19 -5.48 -27.91
N THR A 601 15.41 -4.38 -28.58
CA THR A 601 15.82 -3.12 -28.00
C THR A 601 14.79 -2.03 -28.31
N LEU A 602 14.28 -1.39 -27.28
CA LEU A 602 13.51 -0.16 -27.38
C LEU A 602 14.45 1.01 -27.09
N ALA A 603 14.71 1.84 -28.09
CA ALA A 603 15.48 3.08 -27.95
C ALA A 603 14.49 4.23 -27.74
N LEU A 604 14.63 4.92 -26.62
CA LEU A 604 13.82 6.08 -26.27
C LEU A 604 14.60 7.37 -26.49
N ARG A 605 14.03 8.32 -27.21
CA ARG A 605 14.62 9.63 -27.48
C ARG A 605 13.70 10.74 -26.99
N SER A 606 14.24 11.68 -26.24
CA SER A 606 13.56 12.92 -25.84
C SER A 606 14.04 14.09 -26.70
N GLU A 607 13.10 14.87 -27.24
CA GLU A 607 13.42 16.06 -28.06
C GLU A 607 13.80 17.28 -27.23
N ALA A 608 13.51 17.29 -25.93
CA ALA A 608 13.81 18.38 -25.02
C ALA A 608 14.61 17.89 -23.81
N PRO A 609 15.48 18.72 -23.22
CA PRO A 609 16.14 18.41 -21.96
C PRO A 609 15.10 18.34 -20.84
N PHE A 610 14.62 17.16 -20.57
CA PHE A 610 13.61 16.86 -19.55
C PHE A 610 14.04 15.64 -18.75
N THR A 611 13.83 15.67 -17.44
CA THR A 611 14.08 14.51 -16.58
C THR A 611 12.89 13.55 -16.64
N TRP A 612 13.09 12.41 -17.26
CA TRP A 612 12.09 11.34 -17.38
C TRP A 612 12.25 10.34 -16.23
N SER A 613 11.40 10.42 -15.23
CA SER A 613 11.40 9.52 -14.07
C SER A 613 10.29 8.48 -14.20
N TYR A 614 10.67 7.20 -14.17
CA TYR A 614 9.73 6.09 -14.28
C TYR A 614 8.72 6.08 -13.13
N GLY A 615 7.43 5.89 -13.45
CA GLY A 615 6.35 5.92 -12.46
C GLY A 615 5.93 7.33 -12.02
N ILE A 616 6.60 8.39 -12.50
CA ILE A 616 6.23 9.79 -12.23
C ILE A 616 5.66 10.42 -13.50
N ASN A 617 6.41 10.43 -14.57
CA ASN A 617 6.00 11.07 -15.82
C ASN A 617 6.04 10.16 -17.04
N TRP A 618 6.48 8.91 -16.89
CA TRP A 618 6.36 7.89 -17.94
C TRP A 618 6.29 6.48 -17.36
N SER A 619 5.73 5.56 -18.15
CA SER A 619 5.71 4.12 -17.84
C SER A 619 5.71 3.28 -19.10
N LEU A 620 6.01 1.99 -18.91
CA LEU A 620 6.01 0.97 -19.95
C LEU A 620 5.24 -0.25 -19.47
N SER A 621 4.24 -0.69 -20.24
CA SER A 621 3.47 -1.90 -19.94
C SER A 621 3.58 -2.89 -21.10
N ARG A 622 3.62 -4.20 -20.81
CA ARG A 622 3.66 -5.29 -21.81
C ARG A 622 2.29 -5.93 -21.94
N LEU A 623 1.83 -6.19 -23.14
CA LEU A 623 0.62 -6.97 -23.37
C LEU A 623 0.86 -8.44 -23.04
N THR A 624 0.16 -8.95 -22.04
CA THR A 624 0.18 -10.36 -21.62
C THR A 624 -1.25 -10.90 -21.71
N GLY A 625 -1.48 -11.80 -22.66
CA GLY A 625 -2.85 -12.23 -22.96
C GLY A 625 -3.72 -11.05 -23.42
N THR A 626 -4.70 -10.66 -22.61
CA THR A 626 -5.63 -9.55 -22.89
C THR A 626 -5.46 -8.35 -21.95
N ALA A 627 -4.33 -8.23 -21.24
CA ALA A 627 -4.07 -7.14 -20.33
C ALA A 627 -2.68 -6.54 -20.55
N PHE A 628 -2.56 -5.22 -20.38
CA PHE A 628 -1.26 -4.58 -20.29
C PHE A 628 -0.75 -4.65 -18.84
N GLU A 629 0.38 -5.33 -18.64
CA GLU A 629 1.04 -5.48 -17.34
C GLU A 629 2.20 -4.50 -17.22
N LEU A 630 2.17 -3.69 -16.18
CA LEU A 630 3.21 -2.68 -15.91
C LEU A 630 4.55 -3.36 -15.68
N GLN A 631 5.59 -2.91 -16.39
CA GLN A 631 6.98 -3.31 -16.16
C GLN A 631 7.56 -2.49 -14.99
N ARG A 632 8.36 -3.10 -14.13
CA ARG A 632 8.84 -2.44 -12.90
C ARG A 632 10.26 -1.93 -13.07
N PHE A 633 10.42 -0.77 -13.67
CA PHE A 633 11.71 -0.08 -13.81
C PHE A 633 11.91 0.96 -12.68
N ASN A 634 11.68 0.57 -11.43
CA ASN A 634 11.74 1.47 -10.28
C ASN A 634 13.08 2.20 -10.21
N GLY A 635 13.02 3.54 -10.09
CA GLY A 635 14.20 4.39 -10.03
C GLY A 635 14.90 4.64 -11.38
N LEU A 636 14.35 4.15 -12.50
CA LEU A 636 14.92 4.43 -13.82
C LEU A 636 14.66 5.89 -14.20
N ILE A 637 15.74 6.63 -14.43
CA ILE A 637 15.74 7.98 -14.97
C ILE A 637 16.30 7.90 -16.39
N LEU A 638 15.51 8.33 -17.39
CA LEU A 638 16.01 8.41 -18.76
C LEU A 638 16.71 9.75 -19.01
N ASN A 639 17.75 9.67 -19.81
CA ASN A 639 18.42 10.82 -20.39
C ASN A 639 17.80 11.20 -21.76
N GLU A 640 18.47 12.04 -22.53
CA GLU A 640 18.02 12.42 -23.89
C GLU A 640 17.91 11.21 -24.83
N TYR A 641 18.71 10.18 -24.58
CA TYR A 641 18.71 8.95 -25.35
C TYR A 641 19.11 7.77 -24.46
N ASP A 642 18.24 6.76 -24.36
CA ASP A 642 18.47 5.52 -23.62
C ASP A 642 17.94 4.29 -24.38
N GLU A 643 18.59 3.15 -24.17
CA GLU A 643 18.18 1.87 -24.73
C GLU A 643 17.77 0.88 -23.66
N ILE A 644 16.58 0.30 -23.81
CA ILE A 644 16.04 -0.69 -22.89
C ILE A 644 15.95 -2.04 -23.63
N LYS A 645 16.64 -3.05 -23.07
CA LYS A 645 16.50 -4.43 -23.57
C LYS A 645 15.23 -5.07 -23.03
N LEU A 646 14.39 -5.57 -23.92
CA LEU A 646 13.08 -6.12 -23.62
C LEU A 646 12.90 -7.50 -24.30
N ALA A 647 12.00 -8.33 -23.75
CA ALA A 647 11.52 -9.51 -24.46
C ALA A 647 10.64 -9.08 -25.66
N PRO A 648 10.62 -9.82 -26.76
CA PRO A 648 9.70 -9.57 -27.85
C PRO A 648 8.24 -9.53 -27.39
N GLY A 649 7.44 -8.67 -28.00
CA GLY A 649 6.02 -8.50 -27.66
C GLY A 649 5.51 -7.08 -27.90
N THR A 650 4.23 -6.88 -27.61
CA THR A 650 3.59 -5.55 -27.73
C THR A 650 3.72 -4.79 -26.41
N TYR A 651 4.19 -3.57 -26.51
CA TYR A 651 4.38 -2.66 -25.38
C TYR A 651 3.56 -1.39 -25.53
N ARG A 652 3.06 -0.86 -24.41
CA ARG A 652 2.42 0.45 -24.32
C ARG A 652 3.32 1.38 -23.53
N LEU A 653 3.77 2.44 -24.16
CA LEU A 653 4.53 3.55 -23.59
C LEU A 653 3.54 4.67 -23.29
N VAL A 654 3.58 5.20 -22.06
CA VAL A 654 2.72 6.31 -21.64
C VAL A 654 3.60 7.42 -21.09
N ALA A 655 3.50 8.63 -21.65
CA ALA A 655 4.10 9.84 -21.13
C ALA A 655 3.01 10.73 -20.54
N VAL A 656 3.19 11.24 -19.33
CA VAL A 656 2.16 11.96 -18.58
C VAL A 656 2.64 13.31 -18.08
N ASN A 657 1.81 14.33 -18.29
CA ASN A 657 1.92 15.63 -17.67
C ASN A 657 0.73 15.83 -16.72
N ARG A 658 0.96 15.73 -15.40
CA ARG A 658 -0.04 16.03 -14.38
C ARG A 658 -0.13 17.54 -14.17
N LEU A 659 -1.34 18.07 -14.14
CA LEU A 659 -1.62 19.49 -13.93
C LEU A 659 -1.92 19.78 -12.44
N PRO A 660 -1.78 21.03 -11.99
CA PRO A 660 -2.02 21.40 -10.58
C PRO A 660 -3.42 21.09 -10.06
N ASN A 661 -4.42 21.10 -10.95
CA ASN A 661 -5.81 20.74 -10.60
C ASN A 661 -6.04 19.21 -10.51
N GLY A 662 -4.99 18.39 -10.73
CA GLY A 662 -5.05 16.94 -10.72
C GLY A 662 -5.41 16.30 -12.06
N ASN A 663 -5.79 17.08 -13.08
CA ASN A 663 -5.99 16.56 -14.44
C ASN A 663 -4.67 16.06 -15.03
N GLN A 664 -4.76 15.16 -15.99
CA GLN A 664 -3.58 14.57 -16.63
C GLN A 664 -3.70 14.62 -18.15
N LEU A 665 -2.63 15.05 -18.79
CA LEU A 665 -2.43 14.96 -20.20
C LEU A 665 -1.51 13.76 -20.48
N ALA A 666 -1.93 12.82 -21.31
CA ALA A 666 -1.18 11.63 -21.64
C ALA A 666 -0.89 11.53 -23.13
N ASP A 667 0.34 11.17 -23.50
CA ASP A 667 0.68 10.68 -24.84
C ASP A 667 0.88 9.15 -24.75
N VAL A 668 0.08 8.41 -25.50
CA VAL A 668 0.08 6.94 -25.48
C VAL A 668 0.60 6.42 -26.80
N GLN A 669 1.62 5.57 -26.73
CA GLN A 669 2.21 4.90 -27.87
C GLN A 669 2.18 3.37 -27.69
N GLU A 670 2.00 2.62 -28.74
CA GLU A 670 2.11 1.16 -28.71
C GLU A 670 3.15 0.72 -29.75
N VAL A 671 4.04 -0.16 -29.30
CA VAL A 671 5.19 -0.66 -30.08
C VAL A 671 5.17 -2.18 -30.05
N CYS A 672 5.28 -2.80 -31.22
CA CYS A 672 5.50 -4.23 -31.33
C CYS A 672 6.98 -4.48 -31.61
N LEU A 673 7.62 -5.25 -30.73
CA LEU A 673 9.02 -5.64 -30.85
C LEU A 673 9.10 -7.10 -31.27
N ASP A 674 9.64 -7.38 -32.46
CA ASP A 674 10.02 -8.72 -32.89
C ASP A 674 11.42 -9.13 -32.37
N PRO A 675 11.75 -10.41 -32.36
CA PRO A 675 13.08 -10.89 -31.94
C PRO A 675 14.21 -10.17 -32.69
N CYS A 676 15.20 -9.64 -31.95
CA CYS A 676 16.35 -8.85 -32.46
C CYS A 676 16.01 -7.47 -33.01
N ASP A 677 14.77 -7.02 -32.92
CA ASP A 677 14.42 -5.66 -33.34
C ASP A 677 15.13 -4.61 -32.51
N ARG A 678 15.38 -3.47 -33.16
CA ARG A 678 15.74 -2.21 -32.53
C ARG A 678 14.81 -1.13 -33.07
N ILE A 679 13.85 -0.76 -32.24
CA ILE A 679 12.85 0.27 -32.58
C ILE A 679 13.15 1.53 -31.77
N GLU A 680 13.16 2.68 -32.46
CA GLU A 680 13.30 4.00 -31.83
C GLU A 680 11.93 4.66 -31.67
N CYS A 681 11.64 5.16 -30.48
CA CYS A 681 10.44 5.89 -30.15
C CYS A 681 10.78 7.26 -29.54
N ASN A 682 10.10 8.29 -29.97
CA ASN A 682 10.19 9.61 -29.34
C ASN A 682 9.25 9.63 -28.13
N ILE A 683 9.79 10.03 -26.98
CA ILE A 683 8.99 10.29 -25.79
C ILE A 683 8.88 11.80 -25.60
N ASN A 684 7.65 12.31 -25.60
CA ASN A 684 7.38 13.75 -25.57
C ASN A 684 6.43 14.09 -24.42
N MET A 685 6.77 15.13 -23.65
CA MET A 685 5.86 15.63 -22.60
C MET A 685 4.66 16.32 -23.23
N PRO A 686 3.43 15.88 -22.95
CA PRO A 686 2.23 16.59 -23.37
C PRO A 686 2.24 18.03 -22.87
N LYS A 687 2.11 19.00 -23.80
CA LYS A 687 2.25 20.42 -23.49
C LYS A 687 0.99 20.97 -22.81
N ALA A 688 1.18 21.72 -21.71
CA ALA A 688 0.18 22.56 -21.06
C ALA A 688 0.61 24.03 -21.18
N ARG A 689 -0.35 24.96 -21.17
CA ARG A 689 -0.02 26.39 -21.18
C ARG A 689 0.34 26.81 -19.76
N LEU A 690 1.41 27.59 -19.61
CA LEU A 690 1.88 28.04 -18.29
C LEU A 690 0.80 28.86 -17.57
N ASP A 691 0.05 29.73 -18.29
CA ASP A 691 -1.04 30.51 -17.70
C ASP A 691 -2.18 29.64 -17.13
N ASP A 692 -2.39 28.43 -17.66
CA ASP A 692 -3.40 27.49 -17.15
C ASP A 692 -2.91 26.76 -15.88
N MET A 693 -1.63 26.90 -15.54
CA MET A 693 -0.98 26.25 -14.41
C MET A 693 -0.72 27.21 -13.24
N LEU A 694 -0.74 28.53 -13.46
CA LEU A 694 -0.39 29.53 -12.44
C LEU A 694 -1.61 30.29 -11.92
N GLN A 695 -1.58 30.60 -10.64
CA GLN A 695 -2.36 31.67 -10.00
C GLN A 695 -1.51 32.96 -9.99
N LYS A 696 -2.10 34.12 -9.78
CA LYS A 696 -1.39 35.40 -9.67
C LYS A 696 -2.07 36.24 -8.61
N ASN A 697 -1.83 35.92 -7.34
CA ASN A 697 -2.46 36.56 -6.20
C ASN A 697 -1.43 37.37 -5.40
N ALA A 698 -1.63 38.68 -5.27
CA ALA A 698 -0.79 39.50 -4.41
C ALA A 698 -1.01 39.07 -2.94
N LEU A 699 0.06 38.73 -2.24
CA LEU A 699 0.03 38.32 -0.84
C LEU A 699 0.43 39.50 0.06
N GLN A 700 -0.18 39.56 1.22
CA GLN A 700 0.23 40.53 2.23
C GLN A 700 1.52 40.07 2.91
N ASP A 701 2.50 41.01 3.07
CA ASP A 701 3.79 40.68 3.71
C ASP A 701 3.65 40.45 5.21
N PHE A 702 4.46 39.56 5.77
CA PHE A 702 4.45 39.20 7.19
C PHE A 702 5.85 38.83 7.70
N SER A 703 6.00 38.79 9.03
CA SER A 703 7.29 38.51 9.68
C SER A 703 7.35 37.08 10.19
N LEU A 704 8.46 36.41 9.89
CA LEU A 704 8.84 35.09 10.38
C LEU A 704 9.94 35.23 11.47
N VAL A 705 9.88 34.40 12.50
CA VAL A 705 10.84 34.40 13.61
C VAL A 705 11.89 33.34 13.41
N MET A 706 13.18 33.69 13.43
CA MET A 706 14.31 32.77 13.37
C MET A 706 14.64 32.20 14.76
N LYS A 707 15.45 31.13 14.81
CA LYS A 707 15.81 30.44 16.05
C LYS A 707 16.60 31.32 17.04
N ASP A 708 17.34 32.31 16.53
CA ASP A 708 18.09 33.30 17.33
C ASP A 708 17.20 34.46 17.82
N GLY A 709 15.89 34.43 17.51
CA GLY A 709 14.94 35.49 17.88
C GLY A 709 14.86 36.66 16.88
N SER A 710 15.71 36.70 15.88
CA SER A 710 15.63 37.71 14.82
C SER A 710 14.39 37.50 13.95
N ARG A 711 13.94 38.56 13.25
CA ARG A 711 12.78 38.52 12.37
C ARG A 711 13.16 38.76 10.90
N LEU A 712 12.52 38.08 10.02
CA LEU A 712 12.67 38.23 8.56
C LEU A 712 11.28 38.39 7.93
N THR A 713 11.13 39.25 6.92
CA THR A 713 9.89 39.38 6.18
C THR A 713 9.77 38.30 5.11
N ALA A 714 8.56 37.81 4.84
CA ALA A 714 8.34 36.81 3.80
C ALA A 714 8.74 37.33 2.41
N SER A 715 8.52 38.60 2.11
CA SER A 715 8.95 39.23 0.86
C SER A 715 10.47 39.19 0.65
N SER A 716 11.27 39.17 1.72
CA SER A 716 12.74 39.10 1.64
C SER A 716 13.24 37.70 1.23
N LEU A 717 12.37 36.69 1.24
CA LEU A 717 12.67 35.36 0.72
C LEU A 717 12.48 35.28 -0.81
N CYS A 718 11.75 36.22 -1.39
CA CYS A 718 11.53 36.33 -2.83
C CYS A 718 12.57 37.28 -3.43
N GLY A 719 13.73 36.76 -3.88
CA GLY A 719 14.78 37.54 -4.53
C GLY A 719 14.62 37.62 -6.05
N GLU A 720 15.41 38.47 -6.69
CA GLU A 720 15.47 38.55 -8.15
C GLU A 720 15.97 37.21 -8.71
N GLY A 721 15.20 36.56 -9.61
CA GLY A 721 15.51 35.22 -10.11
C GLY A 721 15.31 34.06 -9.12
N LEU A 722 14.64 34.32 -7.97
CA LEU A 722 14.32 33.30 -6.97
C LEU A 722 12.81 33.17 -6.79
N THR A 723 12.35 31.94 -6.63
CA THR A 723 11.01 31.66 -6.09
C THR A 723 11.11 31.29 -4.62
N ALA A 724 10.17 31.73 -3.78
CA ALA A 724 10.09 31.31 -2.40
C ALA A 724 9.05 30.21 -2.23
N MET A 725 9.44 29.06 -1.66
CA MET A 725 8.53 28.00 -1.22
C MET A 725 8.31 28.14 0.29
N LEU A 726 7.11 28.59 0.67
CA LEU A 726 6.69 28.77 2.06
C LEU A 726 5.87 27.56 2.46
N ALA A 727 6.33 26.76 3.42
CA ALA A 727 5.67 25.55 3.87
C ALA A 727 5.33 25.63 5.35
N PHE A 728 4.05 25.81 5.67
CA PHE A 728 3.53 25.78 7.04
C PHE A 728 3.22 24.32 7.40
N LEU A 729 3.94 23.78 8.38
CA LEU A 729 3.98 22.36 8.70
C LEU A 729 3.21 22.02 9.98
N GLN A 730 2.73 20.78 10.01
CA GLN A 730 2.29 20.12 11.24
C GLN A 730 3.10 18.82 11.40
N PRO A 731 4.32 18.90 11.98
CA PRO A 731 5.14 17.72 12.20
C PRO A 731 4.38 16.63 12.97
N GLY A 732 4.58 15.37 12.58
CA GLY A 732 3.86 14.23 13.14
C GLY A 732 2.50 13.93 12.49
N SER A 733 2.10 14.67 11.43
CA SER A 733 0.95 14.33 10.60
C SER A 733 1.39 13.68 9.30
N GLU A 734 0.60 12.70 8.78
CA GLU A 734 0.89 12.01 7.53
C GLU A 734 1.10 12.97 6.34
N PRO A 735 0.26 14.01 6.12
CA PRO A 735 0.47 14.94 5.02
C PRO A 735 1.79 15.70 5.09
N THR A 736 2.22 16.10 6.28
CA THR A 736 3.51 16.78 6.47
C THR A 736 4.68 15.82 6.24
N GLU A 737 4.54 14.57 6.64
CA GLU A 737 5.57 13.56 6.43
C GLU A 737 5.75 13.25 4.93
N HIS A 738 4.66 13.15 4.18
CA HIS A 738 4.70 13.02 2.72
C HIS A 738 5.45 14.19 2.08
N PHE A 739 5.11 15.42 2.44
CA PHE A 739 5.78 16.61 1.94
C PHE A 739 7.30 16.59 2.21
N LEU A 740 7.73 16.26 3.44
CA LEU A 740 9.14 16.20 3.81
C LEU A 740 9.89 15.06 3.11
N ASN A 741 9.23 13.93 2.86
CA ASN A 741 9.78 12.83 2.11
C ASN A 741 9.95 13.18 0.62
N GLU A 742 8.93 13.80 -0.01
CA GLU A 742 9.03 14.30 -1.38
C GLU A 742 10.19 15.30 -1.54
N LEU A 743 10.33 16.26 -0.60
CA LEU A 743 11.46 17.21 -0.59
C LEU A 743 12.80 16.47 -0.54
N ARG A 744 12.92 15.44 0.28
CA ARG A 744 14.15 14.66 0.41
C ARG A 744 14.46 13.88 -0.86
N GLU A 745 13.46 13.28 -1.49
CA GLU A 745 13.58 12.43 -2.67
C GLU A 745 13.81 13.23 -3.94
N SER A 746 13.22 14.42 -4.04
CA SER A 746 13.38 15.30 -5.20
C SER A 746 14.84 15.73 -5.45
N GLY A 747 15.67 15.76 -4.41
CA GLY A 747 17.08 16.20 -4.49
C GLY A 747 17.29 17.63 -5.04
N LEU A 748 16.19 18.27 -5.47
CA LEU A 748 16.17 19.51 -6.25
C LEU A 748 15.95 20.77 -5.40
N VAL A 749 15.63 20.62 -4.14
CA VAL A 749 15.32 21.71 -3.20
C VAL A 749 16.50 22.69 -3.04
N PHE A 750 17.70 22.29 -3.43
CA PHE A 750 18.94 23.05 -3.34
C PHE A 750 19.41 23.56 -4.69
N GLU A 751 18.61 23.45 -5.73
CA GLU A 751 18.83 24.29 -6.90
C GLU A 751 18.72 25.75 -6.50
N ARG A 752 19.65 26.57 -6.95
CA ARG A 752 19.80 28.00 -6.58
C ARG A 752 18.55 28.86 -6.89
N SER A 753 17.53 28.27 -7.48
CA SER A 753 16.29 28.92 -7.94
C SER A 753 15.14 28.93 -6.95
N ILE A 754 15.21 28.14 -5.86
CA ILE A 754 14.14 28.05 -4.87
C ILE A 754 14.67 28.34 -3.45
N GLU A 755 14.11 29.31 -2.78
CA GLU A 755 14.33 29.55 -1.35
C GLU A 755 13.26 28.79 -0.56
N LEU A 756 13.68 27.75 0.19
CA LEU A 756 12.78 26.95 1.01
C LEU A 756 12.69 27.49 2.42
N ALA A 757 11.48 27.85 2.85
CA ALA A 757 11.15 28.24 4.23
C ALA A 757 10.20 27.22 4.86
N LEU A 758 10.71 26.42 5.81
CA LEU A 758 9.90 25.53 6.63
C LEU A 758 9.39 26.31 7.85
N ILE A 759 8.09 26.37 8.03
CA ILE A 759 7.47 27.18 9.08
C ILE A 759 6.73 26.25 10.05
N ILE A 760 7.11 26.31 11.33
CA ILE A 760 6.56 25.51 12.41
C ILE A 760 5.94 26.41 13.48
N ARG A 761 5.03 25.86 14.30
CA ARG A 761 4.36 26.65 15.37
C ARG A 761 5.24 26.86 16.59
N ASP A 762 5.98 25.82 16.98
CA ASP A 762 6.82 25.82 18.18
C ASP A 762 8.15 25.13 17.93
N TRP A 763 9.23 25.61 18.55
CA TRP A 763 10.56 25.04 18.40
C TRP A 763 10.69 23.59 18.89
N SER A 764 9.78 23.12 19.76
CA SER A 764 9.73 21.72 20.18
C SER A 764 9.33 20.77 19.05
N GLU A 765 8.70 21.26 17.98
CA GLU A 765 8.36 20.46 16.79
C GLU A 765 9.61 20.05 15.99
N LEU A 766 10.77 20.68 16.21
CA LEU A 766 12.06 20.20 15.69
C LEU A 766 12.43 18.80 16.22
N ASP A 767 11.79 18.34 17.28
CA ASP A 767 12.02 17.00 17.83
C ASP A 767 11.26 15.88 17.08
N ASP A 768 10.40 16.23 16.12
CA ASP A 768 9.71 15.28 15.29
C ASP A 768 10.68 14.39 14.47
N PRO A 769 10.49 13.07 14.43
CA PRO A 769 11.42 12.15 13.79
C PRO A 769 11.63 12.41 12.29
N THR A 770 10.58 12.76 11.55
CA THR A 770 10.66 12.98 10.11
C THR A 770 11.33 14.32 9.81
N LEU A 771 10.95 15.38 10.53
CA LEU A 771 11.60 16.67 10.39
C LEU A 771 13.09 16.59 10.78
N LYS A 772 13.45 15.88 11.85
CA LYS A 772 14.86 15.59 12.20
C LYS A 772 15.60 14.86 11.09
N ARG A 773 14.99 13.84 10.51
CA ARG A 773 15.57 13.09 9.39
C ARG A 773 15.82 14.00 8.18
N PHE A 774 14.83 14.83 7.84
CA PHE A 774 14.98 15.82 6.77
C PHE A 774 16.16 16.78 7.05
N LEU A 775 16.19 17.40 8.22
CA LEU A 775 17.24 18.36 8.63
C LEU A 775 18.63 17.71 8.77
N SER A 776 18.72 16.41 9.05
CA SER A 776 20.01 15.69 9.08
C SER A 776 20.63 15.56 7.69
N VAL A 777 19.82 15.44 6.66
CA VAL A 777 20.26 15.41 5.25
C VAL A 777 20.50 16.84 4.72
N TYR A 778 19.71 17.80 5.21
CA TYR A 778 19.72 19.19 4.75
C TYR A 778 19.89 20.19 5.93
N PRO A 779 21.08 20.23 6.56
CA PRO A 779 21.32 21.02 7.76
C PRO A 779 21.21 22.54 7.55
N ASN A 780 21.28 23.00 6.31
CA ASN A 780 21.16 24.40 5.92
C ASN A 780 19.72 24.82 5.58
N ALA A 781 18.73 23.92 5.66
CA ALA A 781 17.34 24.28 5.46
C ALA A 781 16.89 25.32 6.48
N ARG A 782 16.22 26.38 6.01
CA ARG A 782 15.80 27.47 6.87
C ARG A 782 14.48 27.12 7.56
N VAL A 783 14.49 27.08 8.90
CA VAL A 783 13.29 26.82 9.71
C VAL A 783 12.92 28.11 10.46
N PHE A 784 11.66 28.43 10.39
CA PHE A 784 11.05 29.61 11.02
C PHE A 784 9.93 29.20 11.97
N ARG A 785 9.59 30.11 12.89
CA ARG A 785 8.44 29.96 13.76
C ARG A 785 7.37 31.01 13.45
N ASP A 786 6.13 30.56 13.39
CA ASP A 786 4.93 31.41 13.31
C ASP A 786 3.79 30.79 14.12
N SER A 787 2.88 31.63 14.66
CA SER A 787 1.75 31.14 15.47
C SER A 787 0.65 30.49 14.65
N PHE A 788 0.62 30.72 13.34
CA PHE A 788 -0.41 30.30 12.36
C PHE A 788 -1.79 30.98 12.55
N GLU A 789 -1.95 31.84 13.54
CA GLU A 789 -3.26 32.41 13.87
C GLU A 789 -3.69 33.53 12.91
N GLU A 790 -2.77 34.38 12.49
CA GLU A 790 -3.06 35.51 11.61
C GLU A 790 -2.51 35.30 10.20
N ASN A 791 -1.21 35.03 10.11
CA ASN A 791 -0.50 34.98 8.83
C ASN A 791 -0.98 33.84 7.93
N LEU A 792 -1.12 32.63 8.49
CA LEU A 792 -1.57 31.47 7.69
C LEU A 792 -3.01 31.65 7.19
N ASN A 793 -3.94 32.12 8.04
CA ASN A 793 -5.32 32.36 7.66
C ASN A 793 -5.45 33.42 6.54
N MET A 794 -4.63 34.46 6.60
CA MET A 794 -4.57 35.50 5.58
C MET A 794 -4.07 34.95 4.24
N LEU A 795 -2.93 34.25 4.25
CA LEU A 795 -2.33 33.66 3.04
C LEU A 795 -3.22 32.59 2.41
N ALA A 796 -3.81 31.73 3.24
CA ALA A 796 -4.72 30.68 2.77
C ALA A 796 -5.96 31.27 2.10
N ARG A 797 -6.54 32.34 2.67
CA ARG A 797 -7.66 33.06 2.06
C ARG A 797 -7.25 33.67 0.70
N ASP A 798 -6.08 34.31 0.63
CA ASP A 798 -5.61 34.98 -0.58
C ASP A 798 -5.29 33.98 -1.71
N MET A 799 -4.97 32.72 -1.34
CA MET A 799 -4.67 31.62 -2.27
C MET A 799 -5.84 30.63 -2.42
N PHE A 800 -7.01 30.89 -1.82
CA PHE A 800 -8.17 29.98 -1.82
C PHE A 800 -7.87 28.58 -1.28
N LEU A 801 -7.04 28.50 -0.24
CA LEU A 801 -6.66 27.30 0.47
C LEU A 801 -7.37 27.17 1.82
N ASP A 802 -7.36 25.96 2.38
CA ASP A 802 -7.87 25.69 3.72
C ASP A 802 -6.72 25.80 4.74
N PRO A 803 -6.71 26.76 5.64
CA PRO A 803 -5.64 26.92 6.64
C PRO A 803 -5.60 25.81 7.70
N ASP A 804 -6.68 25.07 7.87
CA ASP A 804 -6.75 23.94 8.82
C ASP A 804 -6.20 22.64 8.23
N SER A 805 -6.00 22.59 6.91
CA SER A 805 -5.46 21.44 6.19
C SER A 805 -3.95 21.59 5.96
N LEU A 806 -3.14 21.21 6.97
CA LEU A 806 -1.67 21.30 6.89
C LEU A 806 -1.05 20.03 6.23
N PRO A 807 0.11 20.17 5.53
CA PRO A 807 0.86 21.40 5.31
C PRO A 807 0.15 22.36 4.36
N VAL A 808 0.32 23.68 4.57
CA VAL A 808 -0.01 24.68 3.54
C VAL A 808 1.30 25.09 2.87
N VAL A 809 1.39 24.84 1.57
CA VAL A 809 2.60 25.10 0.77
C VAL A 809 2.26 26.15 -0.29
N LEU A 810 3.04 27.19 -0.36
CA LEU A 810 2.88 28.31 -1.31
C LEU A 810 4.18 28.51 -2.09
N LEU A 811 4.05 28.67 -3.39
CA LEU A 811 5.14 29.16 -4.24
C LEU A 811 4.87 30.65 -4.53
N ALA A 812 5.81 31.50 -4.19
CA ALA A 812 5.71 32.93 -4.39
C ALA A 812 6.90 33.48 -5.21
N VAL A 813 6.64 34.55 -5.97
CA VAL A 813 7.62 35.29 -6.77
C VAL A 813 7.66 36.74 -6.32
N PRO A 814 8.73 37.53 -6.62
CA PRO A 814 8.83 38.94 -6.26
C PRO A 814 7.64 39.77 -6.75
N PRO A 815 7.18 40.79 -5.96
CA PRO A 815 7.67 41.18 -4.65
C PRO A 815 7.15 40.29 -3.50
N LEU A 816 6.03 39.61 -3.63
CA LEU A 816 5.39 38.54 -2.86
C LEU A 816 4.06 38.20 -3.55
N THR A 817 4.14 37.63 -4.73
CA THR A 817 2.97 37.17 -5.50
C THR A 817 2.88 35.67 -5.42
N GLY A 818 1.79 35.15 -4.84
CA GLY A 818 1.49 33.72 -4.83
C GLY A 818 1.13 33.22 -6.22
N VAL A 819 1.88 32.27 -6.73
CA VAL A 819 1.71 31.75 -8.11
C VAL A 819 1.19 30.31 -8.14
N TYR A 820 1.39 29.59 -7.05
CA TYR A 820 0.90 28.22 -6.85
C TYR A 820 0.74 27.96 -5.36
N GLY A 821 -0.21 27.13 -4.99
CA GLY A 821 -0.37 26.70 -3.61
C GLY A 821 -1.24 25.48 -3.49
N TYR A 822 -1.00 24.72 -2.43
CA TYR A 822 -1.82 23.58 -2.05
C TYR A 822 -1.85 23.42 -0.53
N CYS A 823 -2.81 22.65 -0.03
CA CYS A 823 -2.96 22.35 1.38
C CYS A 823 -3.31 20.89 1.61
N GLY A 824 -2.89 20.35 2.75
CA GLY A 824 -3.14 18.98 3.14
C GLY A 824 -2.38 17.97 2.30
N TYR A 825 -2.97 16.80 2.15
CA TYR A 825 -2.39 15.68 1.44
C TYR A 825 -2.40 15.89 -0.08
N THR A 826 -1.23 16.18 -0.64
CA THR A 826 -1.08 16.41 -2.10
C THR A 826 0.24 15.80 -2.56
N VAL A 827 0.19 14.55 -3.00
CA VAL A 827 1.36 13.83 -3.54
C VAL A 827 1.74 14.40 -4.90
N GLY A 828 3.06 14.58 -5.12
CA GLY A 828 3.61 15.27 -6.29
C GLY A 828 3.50 16.80 -6.21
N GLY A 829 3.08 17.35 -5.08
CA GLY A 829 2.96 18.80 -4.85
C GLY A 829 4.31 19.49 -4.88
N VAL A 830 5.34 18.89 -4.33
CA VAL A 830 6.72 19.39 -4.35
C VAL A 830 7.27 19.40 -5.77
N ASP A 831 7.13 18.30 -6.50
CA ASP A 831 7.59 18.21 -7.89
C ASP A 831 6.89 19.22 -8.79
N MET A 832 5.59 19.46 -8.56
CA MET A 832 4.83 20.49 -9.27
C MET A 832 5.37 21.88 -8.96
N ALA A 833 5.63 22.21 -7.70
CA ALA A 833 6.18 23.50 -7.31
C ALA A 833 7.58 23.74 -7.91
N ILE A 834 8.43 22.72 -7.93
CA ILE A 834 9.76 22.77 -8.57
C ILE A 834 9.63 22.97 -10.08
N LYS A 835 8.74 22.22 -10.73
CA LYS A 835 8.47 22.35 -12.17
C LYS A 835 7.99 23.77 -12.53
N LEU A 836 7.06 24.31 -11.75
CA LEU A 836 6.55 25.67 -11.98
C LEU A 836 7.60 26.74 -11.74
N SER A 837 8.42 26.58 -10.70
CA SER A 837 9.56 27.49 -10.43
C SER A 837 10.50 27.57 -11.61
N ARG A 838 10.90 26.41 -12.17
CA ARG A 838 11.76 26.35 -13.38
C ARG A 838 11.12 27.05 -14.58
N LEU A 839 9.86 26.73 -14.87
CA LEU A 839 9.13 27.34 -16.01
C LEU A 839 8.98 28.86 -15.89
N ILE A 840 8.83 29.37 -14.65
CA ILE A 840 8.76 30.79 -14.38
C ILE A 840 10.12 31.48 -14.64
N ILE A 841 11.20 30.83 -14.17
CA ILE A 841 12.55 31.40 -14.29
C ILE A 841 13.04 31.33 -15.74
N ASP A 842 12.81 30.22 -16.43
CA ASP A 842 13.20 30.03 -17.83
C ASP A 842 12.36 30.92 -18.80
N GLY A 843 11.19 31.33 -18.37
CA GLY A 843 10.31 32.20 -19.13
C GLY A 843 10.54 33.71 -18.91
N GLN A 844 11.40 34.10 -17.95
CA GLN A 844 11.87 35.46 -17.76
C GLN A 844 13.09 35.77 -18.62
#